data_574004a3f65329246a71a67bbf84e440
#
_entry.id   574004a3f65329246a71a67bbf84e440
#
_cell.length_a   1.000
_cell.length_b   1.000
_cell.length_c   1.000
_cell.angle_alpha   90.00
_cell.angle_beta   90.00
_cell.angle_gamma   90.00
#
_symmetry.space_group_name_H-M   'P 1'
#
loop_
_entity.id
_entity.type
_entity.pdbx_description
1 polymer ?
#
loop_
_entity_poly.entity_id
_entity_poly.type
_entity_poly.pdbx_seq_one_letter_code
_entity_poly.pdbx_strand_id
1 'polypeptide(L)'
;MRLLAILWTTIKNIVNNWRLELSLLLGLSMGVGIVTAIPIYSSGSLQDAFLRRWLASSDGRPPYSVMVSHWSRRGGPEITLEQYYELDEYLHENIEDLIGLEHIYYSEAGGLGINRIEPVREDLEPPESPYADISFMKGLQERTRLIDGRWYSTEVSEDEVIETVVDVETLEALNLLVGEEYIYWYPAPQGELSDIPVKLRVVGVFRTPDEYLNHPEWIYAPPFDHTFFVDKEVFLKELAGKRNLTDANWDWNWIFDHQSVRVHQLPELASALAKLETNVAQIMPETRLWNSPQRIFEYFSETARGIALFLGALSVPILGMVFYYIILTASLTVSRRRNEVAMLRSRGASAFQVVLSFLVEWLMLGGVAFVIGPFIGLFIARVMGASAGFLSFVDRRALPVSIVPDAYRYGAIAVGVSVLACLIPVIGASRFSIVTFKQEVVRSQRKPLWERFLLDFILLGTSFYGYRTLTQQRLIMTLQTQSSREALALLMDPMLFFVPVIFLLGAGLFVLRIFPYIMHFLSWITGPFRGVSWTLTTKQLARNARQYTPLLLLLIVTVALGIYSAAAARTLSRNFEDRIMYAIGADAVLTEQWSLPTAGDPDDFFSLFGGGDEDSRPPEPLVFEPPFYVHEDLPGVKAAARVLTRNVNIQVGGNFRGQGQMMAIVPREFADVAWFRHDLTPIHYYHYLNLLTRYSEGALISNEFMEENHLNPGDWITLMLKNQPIDVFIVAGIDLWPTLYPEAGTIVVTNLQHVQQVTTLEPYAIWLKMESGASLIDAVDSLREQGIWVSSVTDSRLQIVEGRREPHRMGFFGILSIGFLVSVVVTIMGFFLYTFLSLRARMLHFGVLRAIGLSVRQLISMLALEQVFSLGLGLIVGTLLGRLISNVFLPFLEQTSEFKEAIPQFMIVIEAQDLQKIYVVLLSMLLVGVLALAVVLFRMRLAQAVKIGEEV
;
A
#
# COMPACT_ATOMS: atom_id res chain seq x y z
N MET A 1 -31.62 -42.48 2.01
CA MET A 1 -30.72 -43.54 2.51
C MET A 1 -29.37 -43.61 1.76
N ARG A 2 -29.31 -43.58 0.42
CA ARG A 2 -28.02 -43.68 -0.34
C ARG A 2 -27.00 -42.56 -0.02
N LEU A 3 -27.46 -41.32 0.11
CA LEU A 3 -26.61 -40.18 0.48
C LEU A 3 -26.03 -40.26 1.90
N LEU A 4 -26.85 -40.68 2.85
CA LEU A 4 -26.42 -40.90 4.25
C LEU A 4 -25.38 -42.02 4.38
N ALA A 5 -25.55 -43.09 3.58
CA ALA A 5 -24.60 -44.19 3.51
C ALA A 5 -23.25 -43.75 2.93
N ILE A 6 -23.27 -42.90 1.88
CA ILE A 6 -22.05 -42.33 1.32
C ILE A 6 -21.36 -41.42 2.36
N LEU A 7 -22.08 -40.53 3.01
CA LEU A 7 -21.54 -39.65 4.07
C LEU A 7 -20.93 -40.43 5.21
N TRP A 8 -21.61 -41.47 5.72
CA TRP A 8 -21.11 -42.32 6.79
C TRP A 8 -19.83 -43.08 6.39
N THR A 9 -19.78 -43.65 5.21
CA THR A 9 -18.58 -44.30 4.67
C THR A 9 -17.43 -43.34 4.50
N THR A 10 -17.69 -42.12 4.05
CA THR A 10 -16.69 -41.05 3.89
C THR A 10 -16.11 -40.65 5.25
N ILE A 11 -16.95 -40.42 6.28
CA ILE A 11 -16.47 -40.08 7.61
C ILE A 11 -15.60 -41.20 8.19
N LYS A 12 -16.03 -42.47 8.05
CA LYS A 12 -15.24 -43.61 8.47
C LYS A 12 -13.89 -43.71 7.76
N ASN A 13 -13.83 -43.37 6.46
CA ASN A 13 -12.60 -43.34 5.70
C ASN A 13 -11.65 -42.22 6.14
N ILE A 14 -12.18 -41.02 6.43
CA ILE A 14 -11.41 -39.90 7.01
C ILE A 14 -10.79 -40.31 8.34
N VAL A 15 -11.58 -40.92 9.23
CA VAL A 15 -11.10 -41.34 10.56
C VAL A 15 -10.04 -42.44 10.44
N ASN A 16 -10.22 -43.43 9.57
CA ASN A 16 -9.26 -44.52 9.37
C ASN A 16 -7.92 -44.03 8.79
N ASN A 17 -7.94 -42.95 7.96
CA ASN A 17 -6.77 -42.38 7.32
C ASN A 17 -6.41 -41.00 7.87
N TRP A 18 -6.83 -40.68 9.09
CA TRP A 18 -6.77 -39.33 9.69
C TRP A 18 -5.44 -38.59 9.52
N ARG A 19 -4.29 -39.30 9.52
CA ARG A 19 -2.96 -38.67 9.35
C ARG A 19 -2.76 -38.04 7.99
N LEU A 20 -3.22 -38.71 6.91
CA LEU A 20 -3.13 -38.21 5.55
C LEU A 20 -4.14 -37.11 5.30
N GLU A 21 -5.38 -37.33 5.78
CA GLU A 21 -6.47 -36.37 5.63
C GLU A 21 -6.22 -35.10 6.45
N LEU A 22 -5.61 -35.20 7.65
CA LEU A 22 -5.16 -34.06 8.42
C LEU A 22 -4.07 -33.25 7.68
N SER A 23 -3.11 -33.95 7.06
CA SER A 23 -2.07 -33.31 6.25
C SER A 23 -2.67 -32.56 5.06
N LEU A 24 -3.67 -33.15 4.39
CA LEU A 24 -4.40 -32.52 3.29
C LEU A 24 -5.23 -31.32 3.80
N LEU A 25 -5.96 -31.48 4.90
CA LEU A 25 -6.74 -30.41 5.53
C LEU A 25 -5.87 -29.21 5.88
N LEU A 26 -4.68 -29.43 6.45
CA LEU A 26 -3.75 -28.36 6.78
C LEU A 26 -3.26 -27.63 5.51
N GLY A 27 -2.95 -28.37 4.44
CA GLY A 27 -2.62 -27.77 3.16
C GLY A 27 -3.76 -26.91 2.59
N LEU A 28 -4.99 -27.44 2.61
CA LEU A 28 -6.19 -26.72 2.18
C LEU A 28 -6.41 -25.45 3.02
N SER A 29 -6.34 -25.59 4.36
CA SER A 29 -6.56 -24.49 5.27
C SER A 29 -5.50 -23.38 5.14
N MET A 30 -4.23 -23.74 4.90
CA MET A 30 -3.15 -22.79 4.63
C MET A 30 -3.38 -22.06 3.29
N GLY A 31 -3.76 -22.78 2.24
CA GLY A 31 -4.07 -22.18 0.93
C GLY A 31 -5.22 -21.19 1.03
N VAL A 32 -6.33 -21.58 1.68
CA VAL A 32 -7.47 -20.70 1.93
C VAL A 32 -7.04 -19.51 2.81
N GLY A 33 -6.25 -19.76 3.86
CA GLY A 33 -5.75 -18.73 4.78
C GLY A 33 -4.93 -17.64 4.09
N ILE A 34 -4.03 -18.01 3.18
CA ILE A 34 -3.22 -17.04 2.41
C ILE A 34 -4.14 -16.19 1.50
N VAL A 35 -5.07 -16.84 0.79
CA VAL A 35 -5.97 -16.14 -0.14
C VAL A 35 -6.90 -15.18 0.62
N THR A 36 -7.42 -15.58 1.78
CA THR A 36 -8.32 -14.75 2.59
C THR A 36 -7.59 -13.66 3.36
N ALA A 37 -6.29 -13.82 3.65
CA ALA A 37 -5.48 -12.79 4.30
C ALA A 37 -5.36 -11.51 3.47
N ILE A 38 -5.39 -11.62 2.13
CA ILE A 38 -5.21 -10.49 1.21
C ILE A 38 -6.30 -9.42 1.41
N PRO A 39 -7.60 -9.72 1.23
CA PRO A 39 -8.66 -8.72 1.42
C PRO A 39 -8.79 -8.26 2.88
N ILE A 40 -8.50 -9.12 3.86
CA ILE A 40 -8.49 -8.77 5.28
C ILE A 40 -7.39 -7.73 5.56
N TYR A 41 -6.19 -7.94 5.02
CA TYR A 41 -5.07 -7.02 5.20
C TYR A 41 -5.28 -5.71 4.46
N SER A 42 -5.68 -5.73 3.18
CA SER A 42 -5.85 -4.51 2.38
C SER A 42 -6.90 -3.57 2.96
N SER A 43 -7.98 -4.12 3.50
CA SER A 43 -9.02 -3.34 4.18
C SER A 43 -8.54 -2.80 5.54
N GLY A 44 -7.94 -3.65 6.39
CA GLY A 44 -7.56 -3.26 7.74
C GLY A 44 -6.35 -2.32 7.78
N SER A 45 -5.39 -2.48 6.87
CA SER A 45 -4.19 -1.65 6.83
C SER A 45 -4.45 -0.20 6.42
N LEU A 46 -5.50 0.03 5.64
CA LEU A 46 -5.88 1.37 5.18
C LEU A 46 -6.85 2.08 6.12
N GLN A 47 -7.47 1.38 7.07
CA GLN A 47 -8.52 1.95 7.92
C GLN A 47 -8.05 3.18 8.70
N ASP A 48 -6.90 3.10 9.37
CA ASP A 48 -6.34 4.22 10.14
C ASP A 48 -5.86 5.37 9.24
N ALA A 49 -5.29 5.05 8.08
CA ALA A 49 -4.87 6.05 7.11
C ALA A 49 -6.07 6.79 6.49
N PHE A 50 -7.12 6.04 6.19
CA PHE A 50 -8.39 6.56 5.70
C PHE A 50 -9.00 7.54 6.69
N LEU A 51 -9.21 7.13 7.95
CA LEU A 51 -9.80 7.98 8.97
C LEU A 51 -8.98 9.25 9.22
N ARG A 52 -7.65 9.14 9.34
CA ARG A 52 -6.77 10.31 9.55
C ARG A 52 -6.82 11.29 8.38
N ARG A 53 -6.75 10.79 7.14
CA ARG A 53 -6.79 11.65 5.96
C ARG A 53 -8.15 12.30 5.79
N TRP A 54 -9.20 11.57 6.10
CA TRP A 54 -10.55 12.10 6.06
C TRP A 54 -10.75 13.22 7.08
N LEU A 55 -10.35 13.00 8.34
CA LEU A 55 -10.36 14.04 9.38
C LEU A 55 -9.51 15.27 8.98
N ALA A 56 -8.33 15.05 8.44
CA ALA A 56 -7.46 16.15 8.00
C ALA A 56 -8.05 16.94 6.81
N SER A 57 -8.82 16.28 5.93
CA SER A 57 -9.44 16.95 4.77
C SER A 57 -10.73 17.67 5.09
N SER A 58 -11.30 17.45 6.27
CA SER A 58 -12.58 18.07 6.67
C SER A 58 -12.44 19.52 7.14
N ASP A 59 -11.20 19.98 7.35
CA ASP A 59 -10.88 21.37 7.71
C ASP A 59 -11.72 21.90 8.91
N GLY A 60 -11.81 21.06 9.95
CA GLY A 60 -12.60 21.36 11.16
C GLY A 60 -14.10 21.10 11.04
N ARG A 61 -14.61 20.73 9.87
CA ARG A 61 -16.00 20.36 9.61
C ARG A 61 -16.26 18.90 9.97
N PRO A 62 -17.54 18.48 10.17
CA PRO A 62 -17.86 17.07 10.36
C PRO A 62 -17.37 16.24 9.17
N PRO A 63 -16.53 15.23 9.39
CA PRO A 63 -15.89 14.53 8.25
C PRO A 63 -16.89 13.76 7.38
N TYR A 64 -17.96 13.24 7.93
CA TYR A 64 -19.02 12.59 7.15
C TYR A 64 -20.30 13.42 7.15
N SER A 65 -20.28 14.53 6.44
CA SER A 65 -21.46 15.30 6.11
C SER A 65 -21.84 15.10 4.64
N VAL A 66 -23.13 14.90 4.38
CA VAL A 66 -23.72 14.89 3.05
C VAL A 66 -24.59 16.11 2.98
N MET A 67 -24.09 17.15 2.34
CA MET A 67 -24.81 18.40 2.15
C MET A 67 -25.34 18.46 0.73
N VAL A 68 -26.65 18.52 0.60
CA VAL A 68 -27.34 18.77 -0.66
C VAL A 68 -27.65 20.24 -0.72
N SER A 69 -27.04 20.96 -1.66
CA SER A 69 -27.24 22.40 -1.79
C SER A 69 -27.77 22.77 -3.17
N HIS A 70 -28.74 23.61 -3.17
CA HIS A 70 -29.22 24.34 -4.35
C HIS A 70 -28.83 25.80 -4.22
N TRP A 71 -28.00 26.28 -5.15
CA TRP A 71 -27.62 27.68 -5.21
C TRP A 71 -28.15 28.25 -6.50
N SER A 72 -29.19 29.06 -6.34
CA SER A 72 -29.78 29.74 -7.48
C SER A 72 -28.82 30.75 -8.10
N ARG A 73 -28.88 30.84 -9.41
CA ARG A 73 -28.15 31.85 -10.20
C ARG A 73 -29.15 32.68 -10.99
N ARG A 74 -28.94 33.99 -11.01
CA ARG A 74 -29.73 34.87 -11.92
C ARG A 74 -29.69 34.32 -13.34
N GLY A 75 -30.86 33.99 -13.88
CA GLY A 75 -31.00 33.40 -15.22
C GLY A 75 -30.84 31.87 -15.28
N GLY A 76 -30.80 31.19 -14.16
CA GLY A 76 -30.89 29.73 -14.04
C GLY A 76 -32.31 29.21 -14.33
N PRO A 77 -32.55 27.90 -14.29
CA PRO A 77 -33.86 27.30 -14.43
C PRO A 77 -34.77 27.75 -13.31
N GLU A 78 -36.05 28.07 -13.65
CA GLU A 78 -37.07 28.33 -12.66
C GLU A 78 -37.31 27.06 -11.85
N ILE A 79 -37.25 27.16 -10.51
CA ILE A 79 -37.53 26.10 -9.59
C ILE A 79 -38.88 26.32 -8.96
N THR A 80 -39.71 25.27 -8.99
CA THR A 80 -41.02 25.29 -8.42
C THR A 80 -41.01 24.82 -6.97
N LEU A 81 -41.96 25.31 -6.16
CA LEU A 81 -42.12 24.85 -4.79
C LEU A 81 -42.45 23.33 -4.73
N GLU A 82 -43.10 22.81 -5.80
CA GLU A 82 -43.39 21.38 -5.94
C GLU A 82 -42.08 20.55 -6.05
N GLN A 83 -41.07 20.99 -6.81
CA GLN A 83 -39.76 20.35 -6.90
C GLN A 83 -39.03 20.39 -5.57
N TYR A 84 -39.14 21.46 -4.80
CA TYR A 84 -38.61 21.52 -3.45
C TYR A 84 -39.21 20.44 -2.54
N TYR A 85 -40.56 20.32 -2.49
CA TYR A 85 -41.18 19.29 -1.67
C TYR A 85 -40.89 17.88 -2.16
N GLU A 86 -40.84 17.64 -3.46
CA GLU A 86 -40.48 16.36 -4.04
C GLU A 86 -39.05 15.96 -3.65
N LEU A 87 -38.12 16.93 -3.66
CA LEU A 87 -36.73 16.68 -3.25
C LEU A 87 -36.63 16.47 -1.74
N ASP A 88 -37.27 17.27 -0.93
CA ASP A 88 -37.28 17.15 0.54
C ASP A 88 -37.83 15.79 0.99
N GLU A 89 -38.95 15.35 0.42
CA GLU A 89 -39.54 14.02 0.68
C GLU A 89 -38.59 12.90 0.21
N TYR A 90 -38.06 13.01 -1.00
CA TYR A 90 -37.08 12.04 -1.55
C TYR A 90 -35.86 11.88 -0.65
N LEU A 91 -35.28 12.99 -0.18
CA LEU A 91 -34.11 12.96 0.68
C LEU A 91 -34.39 12.31 2.02
N HIS A 92 -35.51 12.67 2.67
CA HIS A 92 -35.90 12.11 3.96
C HIS A 92 -36.21 10.60 3.90
N GLU A 93 -36.80 10.13 2.82
CA GLU A 93 -37.15 8.73 2.67
C GLU A 93 -35.97 7.84 2.27
N ASN A 94 -35.00 8.39 1.50
CA ASN A 94 -34.03 7.53 0.80
C ASN A 94 -32.59 7.68 1.27
N ILE A 95 -32.20 8.77 1.95
CA ILE A 95 -30.78 9.05 2.20
C ILE A 95 -30.13 8.03 3.16
N GLU A 96 -30.84 7.64 4.21
CA GLU A 96 -30.36 6.64 5.17
C GLU A 96 -30.24 5.25 4.55
N ASP A 97 -31.23 4.85 3.78
CA ASP A 97 -31.23 3.56 3.08
C ASP A 97 -30.14 3.49 2.01
N LEU A 98 -29.90 4.58 1.29
CA LEU A 98 -28.83 4.66 0.28
C LEU A 98 -27.44 4.59 0.91
N ILE A 99 -27.25 5.27 2.04
CA ILE A 99 -25.97 5.31 2.73
C ILE A 99 -25.81 4.09 3.65
N GLY A 100 -26.90 3.48 4.10
CA GLY A 100 -26.91 2.33 5.00
C GLY A 100 -26.44 2.65 6.42
N LEU A 101 -26.59 3.90 6.86
CA LEU A 101 -26.26 4.41 8.19
C LEU A 101 -27.34 5.35 8.67
N GLU A 102 -27.64 5.34 9.98
CA GLU A 102 -28.49 6.33 10.62
C GLU A 102 -27.71 7.65 10.79
N HIS A 103 -28.39 8.78 10.55
CA HIS A 103 -27.78 10.09 10.78
C HIS A 103 -27.69 10.40 12.28
N ILE A 104 -26.64 11.15 12.66
CA ILE A 104 -26.48 11.65 14.04
C ILE A 104 -27.18 13.00 14.17
N TYR A 105 -27.00 13.85 13.16
CA TYR A 105 -27.54 15.19 13.10
C TYR A 105 -28.13 15.48 11.72
N TYR A 106 -29.16 16.26 11.73
CA TYR A 106 -29.80 16.80 10.52
C TYR A 106 -30.06 18.29 10.70
N SER A 107 -29.68 19.07 9.70
CA SER A 107 -30.00 20.51 9.62
C SER A 107 -30.53 20.86 8.25
N GLU A 108 -31.42 21.85 8.22
CA GLU A 108 -32.02 22.38 7.01
C GLU A 108 -32.07 23.90 7.13
N ALA A 109 -31.67 24.58 6.09
CA ALA A 109 -31.71 26.03 6.01
C ALA A 109 -32.03 26.49 4.58
N GLY A 110 -32.53 27.72 4.47
CA GLY A 110 -32.68 28.36 3.19
C GLY A 110 -32.66 29.88 3.35
N GLY A 111 -32.17 30.58 2.33
CA GLY A 111 -32.03 32.02 2.33
C GLY A 111 -32.23 32.66 0.97
N LEU A 112 -32.59 33.94 0.95
CA LEU A 112 -32.83 34.75 -0.24
C LEU A 112 -31.56 35.48 -0.74
N GLY A 113 -30.47 35.36 0.05
CA GLY A 113 -29.24 36.09 -0.21
C GLY A 113 -29.22 37.51 0.32
N ILE A 114 -28.03 38.12 0.29
CA ILE A 114 -27.80 39.45 0.87
C ILE A 114 -28.32 40.55 -0.06
N ASN A 115 -29.30 41.31 0.41
CA ASN A 115 -29.90 42.41 -0.33
C ASN A 115 -30.07 43.63 0.56
N ARG A 116 -30.40 44.77 -0.07
CA ARG A 116 -30.54 46.07 0.60
C ARG A 116 -31.76 46.10 1.53
N ILE A 117 -31.57 46.70 2.72
CA ILE A 117 -32.65 46.95 3.69
C ILE A 117 -32.76 48.45 3.98
N GLU A 118 -34.00 48.90 4.29
CA GLU A 118 -34.29 50.27 4.68
C GLU A 118 -35.32 50.28 5.79
N PRO A 119 -35.20 51.19 6.79
CA PRO A 119 -36.25 51.36 7.81
C PRO A 119 -37.51 52.00 7.17
N VAL A 120 -38.69 51.57 7.60
CA VAL A 120 -39.96 52.18 7.17
C VAL A 120 -40.13 53.57 7.79
N ARG A 121 -39.60 53.77 8.99
CA ARG A 121 -39.68 55.04 9.72
C ARG A 121 -38.56 55.96 9.27
N GLU A 122 -38.92 57.15 8.76
CA GLU A 122 -38.01 58.19 8.23
C GLU A 122 -37.05 58.80 9.26
N ASP A 123 -37.38 58.72 10.57
CA ASP A 123 -36.58 59.25 11.67
C ASP A 123 -35.48 58.27 12.19
N LEU A 124 -35.42 57.05 11.67
CA LEU A 124 -34.37 56.09 12.02
C LEU A 124 -33.21 56.27 11.04
N GLU A 125 -31.99 56.36 11.60
CA GLU A 125 -30.76 56.39 10.81
C GLU A 125 -30.55 55.03 10.12
N PRO A 126 -30.31 54.99 8.79
CA PRO A 126 -30.01 53.75 8.12
C PRO A 126 -28.66 53.19 8.64
N PRO A 127 -28.51 51.85 8.66
CA PRO A 127 -27.25 51.21 9.06
C PRO A 127 -26.09 51.60 8.13
N GLU A 128 -24.89 51.60 8.63
CA GLU A 128 -23.67 51.86 7.83
C GLU A 128 -23.52 50.92 6.64
N SER A 129 -23.93 49.64 6.81
CA SER A 129 -23.97 48.61 5.77
C SER A 129 -25.39 48.07 5.63
N PRO A 130 -26.26 48.70 4.79
CA PRO A 130 -27.68 48.38 4.71
C PRO A 130 -27.96 47.13 3.89
N TYR A 131 -27.29 46.03 4.19
CA TYR A 131 -27.42 44.75 3.50
C TYR A 131 -27.68 43.64 4.48
N ALA A 132 -28.69 42.79 4.21
CA ALA A 132 -29.03 41.64 5.05
C ALA A 132 -29.63 40.51 4.22
N ASP A 133 -29.61 39.31 4.79
CA ASP A 133 -30.28 38.14 4.23
C ASP A 133 -31.60 37.86 4.98
N ILE A 134 -32.55 37.20 4.32
CA ILE A 134 -33.72 36.60 4.94
C ILE A 134 -33.58 35.10 4.85
N SER A 135 -33.49 34.43 6.00
CA SER A 135 -33.24 32.98 6.06
C SER A 135 -34.19 32.27 7.00
N PHE A 136 -34.39 30.99 6.81
CA PHE A 136 -34.93 30.09 7.83
C PHE A 136 -33.92 29.05 8.19
N MET A 137 -33.99 28.54 9.40
CA MET A 137 -33.17 27.48 9.91
C MET A 137 -33.93 26.56 10.83
N LYS A 138 -33.91 25.26 10.56
CA LYS A 138 -34.55 24.26 11.42
C LYS A 138 -33.82 24.13 12.75
N GLY A 139 -34.57 24.11 13.85
CA GLY A 139 -33.99 23.95 15.20
C GLY A 139 -33.48 25.25 15.83
N LEU A 140 -33.62 26.41 15.20
CA LEU A 140 -33.17 27.71 15.73
C LEU A 140 -33.76 28.01 17.11
N GLN A 141 -35.08 27.84 17.27
CA GLN A 141 -35.80 28.14 18.53
C GLN A 141 -35.37 27.21 19.68
N GLU A 142 -35.02 25.98 19.37
CA GLU A 142 -34.73 24.95 20.36
C GLU A 142 -33.33 25.12 20.96
N ARG A 143 -32.41 25.77 20.25
CA ARG A 143 -30.98 25.80 20.56
C ARG A 143 -30.42 27.19 20.83
N THR A 144 -31.21 28.23 20.60
CA THR A 144 -30.86 29.60 20.90
C THR A 144 -31.67 30.12 22.06
N ARG A 145 -31.17 31.15 22.72
CA ARG A 145 -31.86 31.79 23.85
C ARG A 145 -32.41 33.14 23.42
N LEU A 146 -33.72 33.27 23.48
CA LEU A 146 -34.36 34.57 23.29
C LEU A 146 -33.96 35.53 24.42
N ILE A 147 -33.51 36.73 24.05
CA ILE A 147 -33.03 37.76 24.99
C ILE A 147 -34.09 38.82 25.18
N ASP A 148 -34.72 39.25 24.09
CA ASP A 148 -35.75 40.27 24.11
C ASP A 148 -36.85 39.97 23.08
N GLY A 149 -38.06 40.43 23.36
CA GLY A 149 -39.21 40.21 22.47
C GLY A 149 -39.83 38.81 22.53
N ARG A 150 -40.25 38.28 21.37
CA ARG A 150 -40.84 36.96 21.21
C ARG A 150 -40.36 36.30 19.91
N TRP A 151 -40.62 35.01 19.77
CA TRP A 151 -40.41 34.32 18.51
C TRP A 151 -41.41 34.74 17.43
N TYR A 152 -41.01 34.58 16.17
CA TYR A 152 -41.82 34.86 15.00
C TYR A 152 -43.08 33.99 14.96
N SER A 153 -44.16 34.52 14.31
CA SER A 153 -45.39 33.79 14.06
C SER A 153 -45.26 32.93 12.80
N THR A 154 -46.03 31.85 12.77
CA THR A 154 -46.23 31.01 11.54
C THR A 154 -47.28 31.60 10.59
N GLU A 155 -47.96 32.69 10.96
CA GLU A 155 -48.95 33.37 10.15
C GLU A 155 -48.50 34.79 9.86
N VAL A 156 -48.70 35.23 8.62
CA VAL A 156 -48.41 36.61 8.18
C VAL A 156 -49.58 37.53 8.53
N SER A 157 -49.27 38.75 8.96
CA SER A 157 -50.30 39.77 9.33
C SER A 157 -51.12 40.20 8.11
N GLU A 158 -52.31 40.69 8.33
CA GLU A 158 -53.20 41.21 7.26
C GLU A 158 -52.52 42.31 6.40
N ASP A 159 -51.53 43.02 6.94
CA ASP A 159 -50.78 44.06 6.25
C ASP A 159 -49.55 43.51 5.45
N GLU A 160 -49.45 42.19 5.23
CA GLU A 160 -48.38 41.50 4.56
C GLU A 160 -46.99 41.74 5.19
N VAL A 161 -46.92 41.98 6.52
CA VAL A 161 -45.68 42.14 7.26
C VAL A 161 -45.25 40.80 7.83
N ILE A 162 -44.00 40.38 7.53
CA ILE A 162 -43.39 39.14 8.00
C ILE A 162 -42.65 39.37 9.31
N GLU A 163 -42.97 38.62 10.34
CA GLU A 163 -42.27 38.67 11.63
C GLU A 163 -40.95 37.94 11.58
N THR A 164 -39.90 38.60 12.09
CA THR A 164 -38.52 38.10 12.07
C THR A 164 -37.87 38.17 13.44
N VAL A 165 -36.90 37.30 13.67
CA VAL A 165 -35.98 37.40 14.80
C VAL A 165 -34.54 37.56 14.27
N VAL A 166 -33.73 38.25 15.04
CA VAL A 166 -32.30 38.51 14.67
C VAL A 166 -31.40 38.14 15.82
N ASP A 167 -30.15 37.82 15.50
CA ASP A 167 -29.14 37.66 16.53
C ASP A 167 -28.74 39.05 17.11
N VAL A 168 -28.16 39.04 18.31
CA VAL A 168 -27.70 40.28 18.97
C VAL A 168 -26.68 41.04 18.10
N GLU A 169 -25.74 40.32 17.47
CA GLU A 169 -24.73 40.91 16.60
C GLU A 169 -25.38 41.58 15.37
N THR A 170 -26.40 40.99 14.79
CA THR A 170 -27.20 41.59 13.69
C THR A 170 -27.94 42.81 14.14
N LEU A 171 -28.57 42.79 15.33
CA LEU A 171 -29.26 43.95 15.91
C LEU A 171 -28.32 45.14 16.04
N GLU A 172 -27.11 44.92 16.58
CA GLU A 172 -26.10 45.95 16.76
C GLU A 172 -25.51 46.43 15.44
N ALA A 173 -25.09 45.52 14.56
CA ALA A 173 -24.47 45.82 13.28
C ALA A 173 -25.37 46.61 12.32
N LEU A 174 -26.64 46.28 12.30
CA LEU A 174 -27.63 46.92 11.43
C LEU A 174 -28.45 48.04 12.13
N ASN A 175 -28.12 48.39 13.39
CA ASN A 175 -28.82 49.38 14.23
C ASN A 175 -30.33 49.18 14.24
N LEU A 176 -30.79 47.90 14.42
CA LEU A 176 -32.20 47.55 14.42
C LEU A 176 -32.89 47.81 15.76
N LEU A 177 -34.19 48.04 15.75
CA LEU A 177 -35.03 48.17 16.94
C LEU A 177 -36.12 47.10 16.96
N VAL A 178 -36.33 46.48 18.13
CA VAL A 178 -37.40 45.49 18.33
C VAL A 178 -38.77 46.17 18.23
N GLY A 179 -39.66 45.63 17.43
CA GLY A 179 -40.99 46.16 17.15
C GLY A 179 -41.09 47.02 15.88
N GLU A 180 -39.98 47.46 15.33
CA GLU A 180 -39.96 48.34 14.15
C GLU A 180 -39.95 47.53 12.84
N GLU A 181 -40.40 48.19 11.77
CA GLU A 181 -40.51 47.61 10.41
C GLU A 181 -39.40 48.10 9.51
N TYR A 182 -38.94 47.14 8.65
CA TYR A 182 -37.87 47.33 7.66
C TYR A 182 -38.36 46.81 6.31
N ILE A 183 -37.92 47.43 5.21
CA ILE A 183 -38.15 46.96 3.85
C ILE A 183 -36.87 46.28 3.35
N TYR A 184 -37.00 45.03 3.01
CA TYR A 184 -35.96 44.27 2.29
C TYR A 184 -36.28 44.35 0.79
N TRP A 185 -35.32 44.85 0.02
CA TRP A 185 -35.45 45.03 -1.41
C TRP A 185 -34.95 43.81 -2.16
N TYR A 186 -35.83 42.90 -2.55
CA TYR A 186 -35.51 41.77 -3.35
C TYR A 186 -35.31 42.19 -4.82
N PRO A 187 -34.18 41.84 -5.48
CA PRO A 187 -33.90 42.26 -6.86
C PRO A 187 -34.97 41.77 -7.81
N ALA A 188 -35.38 42.64 -8.75
CA ALA A 188 -36.39 42.32 -9.76
C ALA A 188 -35.92 41.15 -10.64
N PRO A 189 -36.81 40.21 -11.02
CA PRO A 189 -36.53 39.22 -12.06
C PRO A 189 -36.13 39.89 -13.39
N GLN A 190 -35.38 39.16 -14.26
CA GLN A 190 -34.93 39.67 -15.55
C GLN A 190 -36.16 40.14 -16.40
N GLY A 191 -36.26 41.43 -16.63
CA GLY A 191 -37.32 42.05 -17.43
C GLY A 191 -38.29 42.96 -16.64
N GLU A 192 -38.22 42.98 -15.33
CA GLU A 192 -39.00 43.94 -14.51
C GLU A 192 -38.15 45.16 -14.13
N LEU A 193 -38.83 46.33 -13.94
CA LEU A 193 -38.15 47.62 -13.78
C LEU A 193 -37.91 48.02 -12.32
N SER A 194 -38.48 47.29 -11.33
CA SER A 194 -38.41 47.69 -9.93
C SER A 194 -38.24 46.49 -9.00
N ASP A 195 -37.35 46.63 -8.01
CA ASP A 195 -37.14 45.63 -6.94
C ASP A 195 -38.47 45.38 -6.18
N ILE A 196 -38.60 44.17 -5.65
CA ILE A 196 -39.76 43.69 -4.91
C ILE A 196 -39.56 44.03 -3.42
N PRO A 197 -40.42 44.86 -2.81
CA PRO A 197 -40.34 45.20 -1.40
C PRO A 197 -40.94 44.08 -0.56
N VAL A 198 -40.20 43.62 0.44
CA VAL A 198 -40.62 42.67 1.48
C VAL A 198 -40.56 43.39 2.81
N LYS A 199 -41.72 43.51 3.47
CA LYS A 199 -41.83 44.17 4.78
C LYS A 199 -41.54 43.18 5.90
N LEU A 200 -40.56 43.50 6.75
CA LEU A 200 -40.11 42.71 7.88
C LEU A 200 -40.38 43.49 9.16
N ARG A 201 -40.79 42.79 10.23
CA ARG A 201 -40.89 43.39 11.58
C ARG A 201 -40.01 42.56 12.52
N VAL A 202 -39.03 43.18 13.17
CA VAL A 202 -38.20 42.55 14.18
C VAL A 202 -38.99 42.35 15.46
N VAL A 203 -39.42 41.14 15.76
CA VAL A 203 -40.24 40.83 16.95
C VAL A 203 -39.46 40.25 18.13
N GLY A 204 -38.22 39.82 17.89
CA GLY A 204 -37.37 39.30 18.95
C GLY A 204 -35.90 39.26 18.59
N VAL A 205 -35.09 39.18 19.64
CA VAL A 205 -33.63 39.08 19.57
C VAL A 205 -33.17 37.84 20.32
N PHE A 206 -32.37 37.04 19.69
CA PHE A 206 -31.82 35.86 20.29
C PHE A 206 -30.30 35.94 20.39
N ARG A 207 -29.72 35.08 21.20
CA ARG A 207 -28.25 34.82 21.24
C ARG A 207 -27.97 33.33 21.18
N THR A 208 -26.97 32.97 20.38
CA THR A 208 -26.45 31.63 20.32
C THR A 208 -25.52 31.39 21.51
N PRO A 209 -25.76 30.38 22.36
CA PRO A 209 -24.82 29.97 23.39
C PRO A 209 -23.49 29.51 22.81
N ASP A 210 -22.35 29.80 23.47
CA ASP A 210 -20.98 29.45 23.02
C ASP A 210 -20.81 27.95 22.71
N GLU A 211 -21.56 27.09 23.41
CA GLU A 211 -21.52 25.62 23.17
C GLU A 211 -22.08 25.20 21.80
N TYR A 212 -22.92 26.02 21.17
CA TYR A 212 -23.50 25.75 19.87
C TYR A 212 -22.80 26.49 18.72
N LEU A 213 -21.94 27.47 18.97
CA LEU A 213 -21.23 28.21 17.92
C LEU A 213 -20.37 27.32 17.00
N ASN A 214 -19.86 26.22 17.54
CA ASN A 214 -19.06 25.23 16.80
C ASN A 214 -19.74 23.85 16.74
N HIS A 215 -21.07 23.80 16.99
CA HIS A 215 -21.78 22.53 16.96
C HIS A 215 -21.85 21.97 15.52
N PRO A 216 -21.64 20.65 15.31
CA PRO A 216 -21.63 20.05 13.98
C PRO A 216 -22.85 20.36 13.11
N GLU A 217 -24.02 20.49 13.70
CA GLU A 217 -25.27 20.81 12.98
C GLU A 217 -25.27 22.23 12.37
N TRP A 218 -24.49 23.15 12.94
CA TRP A 218 -24.56 24.56 12.57
C TRP A 218 -23.38 25.04 11.75
N ILE A 219 -22.42 24.16 11.46
CA ILE A 219 -21.28 24.49 10.61
C ILE A 219 -21.70 24.95 9.21
N TYR A 220 -22.87 24.54 8.77
CA TYR A 220 -23.47 24.92 7.48
C TYR A 220 -24.71 25.82 7.65
N ALA A 221 -24.91 26.39 8.83
CA ALA A 221 -25.94 27.35 9.04
C ALA A 221 -25.68 28.64 8.24
N PRO A 222 -26.72 29.40 7.86
CA PRO A 222 -26.53 30.74 7.36
C PRO A 222 -25.75 31.58 8.37
N PRO A 223 -24.91 32.52 7.92
CA PRO A 223 -24.25 33.44 8.84
C PRO A 223 -25.29 34.14 9.71
N PHE A 224 -25.08 34.18 11.04
CA PHE A 224 -26.04 34.84 11.92
C PHE A 224 -25.96 36.36 11.82
N ASP A 225 -24.79 36.89 11.48
CA ASP A 225 -24.58 38.30 11.23
C ASP A 225 -25.32 38.74 9.96
N HIS A 226 -26.00 39.88 10.03
CA HIS A 226 -26.77 40.46 8.93
C HIS A 226 -27.91 39.55 8.41
N THR A 227 -28.52 38.71 9.26
CA THR A 227 -29.57 37.77 8.85
C THR A 227 -30.84 37.94 9.67
N PHE A 228 -31.97 38.04 8.95
CA PHE A 228 -33.31 38.00 9.52
C PHE A 228 -33.89 36.58 9.41
N PHE A 229 -34.13 35.95 10.54
CA PHE A 229 -34.69 34.61 10.58
C PHE A 229 -36.24 34.65 10.65
N VAL A 230 -36.86 33.83 9.79
CA VAL A 230 -38.31 33.69 9.66
C VAL A 230 -38.73 32.23 9.83
N ASP A 231 -40.04 31.99 10.02
CA ASP A 231 -40.58 30.63 10.03
C ASP A 231 -40.42 29.93 8.66
N LYS A 232 -40.12 28.64 8.64
CA LYS A 232 -39.96 27.84 7.40
C LYS A 232 -41.20 27.89 6.52
N GLU A 233 -42.40 27.73 7.12
CA GLU A 233 -43.65 27.72 6.35
C GLU A 233 -43.97 29.11 5.76
N VAL A 234 -43.65 30.17 6.50
CA VAL A 234 -43.75 31.54 6.02
C VAL A 234 -42.79 31.80 4.88
N PHE A 235 -41.52 31.34 5.03
CA PHE A 235 -40.50 31.44 3.98
C PHE A 235 -40.95 30.75 2.69
N LEU A 236 -41.40 29.50 2.79
CA LEU A 236 -41.84 28.71 1.63
C LEU A 236 -43.11 29.24 0.97
N LYS A 237 -44.15 29.59 1.73
CA LYS A 237 -45.45 29.96 1.18
C LYS A 237 -45.51 31.43 0.75
N GLU A 238 -45.00 32.34 1.58
CA GLU A 238 -45.14 33.77 1.36
C GLU A 238 -43.97 34.38 0.55
N LEU A 239 -42.78 33.90 0.72
CA LEU A 239 -41.61 34.39 0.03
C LEU A 239 -41.34 33.61 -1.24
N ALA A 240 -41.12 32.33 -1.15
CA ALA A 240 -40.79 31.49 -2.31
C ALA A 240 -42.01 31.15 -3.18
N GLY A 241 -43.17 30.90 -2.57
CA GLY A 241 -44.38 30.46 -3.27
C GLY A 241 -45.20 31.58 -3.93
N LYS A 242 -45.44 32.69 -3.21
CA LYS A 242 -46.25 33.79 -3.73
C LYS A 242 -45.48 34.78 -4.61
N ARG A 243 -44.23 34.98 -4.32
CA ARG A 243 -43.40 36.00 -4.97
C ARG A 243 -42.47 35.43 -6.06
N ASN A 244 -42.59 34.15 -6.36
CA ASN A 244 -41.80 33.43 -7.36
C ASN A 244 -40.29 33.70 -7.22
N LEU A 245 -39.77 33.62 -5.99
CA LEU A 245 -38.40 33.91 -5.66
C LEU A 245 -37.48 32.75 -6.09
N THR A 246 -37.14 32.70 -7.34
CA THR A 246 -36.31 31.63 -7.95
C THR A 246 -34.84 31.72 -7.54
N ASP A 247 -34.46 32.80 -6.85
CA ASP A 247 -33.09 33.06 -6.44
C ASP A 247 -32.78 32.62 -4.98
N ALA A 248 -33.62 31.74 -4.38
CA ALA A 248 -33.40 31.22 -3.05
C ALA A 248 -32.38 30.10 -3.05
N ASN A 249 -31.54 30.08 -2.02
CA ASN A 249 -30.61 29.02 -1.74
C ASN A 249 -31.24 28.04 -0.76
N TRP A 250 -30.94 26.75 -0.92
CA TRP A 250 -31.49 25.68 -0.11
C TRP A 250 -30.40 24.71 0.27
N ASP A 251 -30.30 24.37 1.55
CA ASP A 251 -29.31 23.50 2.11
C ASP A 251 -29.93 22.45 3.01
N TRP A 252 -29.71 21.16 2.67
CA TRP A 252 -30.04 20.01 3.50
C TRP A 252 -28.77 19.34 3.89
N ASN A 253 -28.51 19.10 5.16
CA ASN A 253 -27.28 18.53 5.65
C ASN A 253 -27.52 17.38 6.63
N TRP A 254 -27.04 16.21 6.29
CA TRP A 254 -27.00 15.03 7.14
C TRP A 254 -25.58 14.72 7.57
N ILE A 255 -25.40 14.45 8.86
CA ILE A 255 -24.12 14.10 9.46
C ILE A 255 -24.19 12.68 9.98
N PHE A 256 -23.29 11.81 9.49
CA PHE A 256 -23.21 10.41 9.84
C PHE A 256 -21.98 10.12 10.70
N ASP A 257 -21.99 8.97 11.42
CA ASP A 257 -20.83 8.53 12.17
C ASP A 257 -19.70 8.06 11.26
N HIS A 258 -18.67 8.89 11.12
CA HIS A 258 -17.51 8.59 10.32
C HIS A 258 -16.69 7.39 10.88
N GLN A 259 -16.78 7.10 12.19
CA GLN A 259 -16.05 6.00 12.82
C GLN A 259 -16.64 4.64 12.49
N SER A 260 -17.91 4.57 12.11
CA SER A 260 -18.59 3.35 11.68
C SER A 260 -18.18 2.89 10.27
N VAL A 261 -17.67 3.79 9.43
CA VAL A 261 -17.33 3.54 8.03
C VAL A 261 -16.07 2.68 7.92
N ARG A 262 -16.16 1.59 7.13
CA ARG A 262 -15.07 0.67 6.88
C ARG A 262 -14.60 0.73 5.42
N VAL A 263 -13.28 0.57 5.21
CA VAL A 263 -12.67 0.64 3.87
C VAL A 263 -13.33 -0.31 2.86
N HIS A 264 -13.78 -1.49 3.28
CA HIS A 264 -14.45 -2.44 2.36
C HIS A 264 -15.84 -1.98 1.89
N GLN A 265 -16.48 -1.04 2.60
CA GLN A 265 -17.79 -0.46 2.23
C GLN A 265 -17.67 0.72 1.26
N LEU A 266 -16.46 1.31 1.14
CA LEU A 266 -16.26 2.54 0.36
C LEU A 266 -16.71 2.45 -1.10
N PRO A 267 -16.53 1.32 -1.85
CA PRO A 267 -17.05 1.22 -3.22
C PRO A 267 -18.57 1.34 -3.29
N GLU A 268 -19.29 0.76 -2.32
CA GLU A 268 -20.75 0.80 -2.26
C GLU A 268 -21.22 2.21 -1.87
N LEU A 269 -20.58 2.83 -0.86
CA LEU A 269 -20.86 4.20 -0.42
C LEU A 269 -20.55 5.23 -1.51
N ALA A 270 -19.44 5.12 -2.22
CA ALA A 270 -19.14 6.02 -3.34
C ALA A 270 -20.17 5.91 -4.46
N SER A 271 -20.61 4.70 -4.78
CA SER A 271 -21.67 4.49 -5.78
C SER A 271 -23.03 5.01 -5.34
N ALA A 272 -23.34 4.92 -4.04
CA ALA A 272 -24.57 5.46 -3.46
C ALA A 272 -24.58 6.99 -3.53
N LEU A 273 -23.48 7.65 -3.16
CA LEU A 273 -23.36 9.11 -3.28
C LEU A 273 -23.46 9.60 -4.74
N ALA A 274 -22.86 8.89 -5.69
CA ALA A 274 -22.97 9.22 -7.11
C ALA A 274 -24.41 9.07 -7.64
N LYS A 275 -25.14 8.06 -7.18
CA LYS A 275 -26.57 7.89 -7.50
C LYS A 275 -27.41 8.99 -6.88
N LEU A 276 -27.17 9.32 -5.61
CA LEU A 276 -27.83 10.40 -4.92
C LEU A 276 -27.66 11.72 -5.68
N GLU A 277 -26.44 12.07 -6.07
CA GLU A 277 -26.14 13.27 -6.86
C GLU A 277 -26.92 13.29 -8.18
N THR A 278 -26.97 12.15 -8.86
CA THR A 278 -27.69 12.03 -10.13
C THR A 278 -29.20 12.20 -9.95
N ASN A 279 -29.79 11.58 -8.93
CA ASN A 279 -31.23 11.65 -8.67
C ASN A 279 -31.66 13.06 -8.21
N VAL A 280 -30.86 13.65 -7.32
CA VAL A 280 -31.11 15.03 -6.84
C VAL A 280 -31.10 16.02 -8.01
N ALA A 281 -30.13 15.93 -8.90
CA ALA A 281 -30.05 16.79 -10.08
C ALA A 281 -31.18 16.57 -11.10
N GLN A 282 -31.82 15.39 -11.11
CA GLN A 282 -32.99 15.10 -11.95
C GLN A 282 -34.29 15.72 -11.38
N ILE A 283 -34.45 15.68 -10.04
CA ILE A 283 -35.65 16.26 -9.38
C ILE A 283 -35.55 17.78 -9.40
N MET A 284 -34.41 18.33 -9.01
CA MET A 284 -34.19 19.76 -8.89
C MET A 284 -32.90 20.16 -9.60
N PRO A 285 -32.94 20.71 -10.83
CA PRO A 285 -31.76 21.10 -11.59
C PRO A 285 -30.86 22.08 -10.83
N GLU A 286 -29.54 22.04 -11.09
CA GLU A 286 -28.49 22.83 -10.43
C GLU A 286 -28.27 22.51 -8.94
N THR A 287 -28.97 21.54 -8.37
CA THR A 287 -28.71 21.04 -7.01
C THR A 287 -27.53 20.04 -7.04
N ARG A 288 -26.62 20.19 -6.11
CA ARG A 288 -25.38 19.41 -6.05
C ARG A 288 -25.06 18.93 -4.64
N LEU A 289 -24.26 17.90 -4.57
CA LEU A 289 -23.66 17.45 -3.32
C LEU A 289 -22.39 18.27 -3.04
N TRP A 290 -22.43 19.04 -1.94
CA TRP A 290 -21.28 19.80 -1.45
C TRP A 290 -20.56 19.01 -0.36
N ASN A 291 -19.22 19.19 -0.26
CA ASN A 291 -18.38 18.53 0.74
C ASN A 291 -18.55 17.00 0.79
N SER A 292 -19.01 16.39 -0.32
CA SER A 292 -19.17 14.95 -0.41
C SER A 292 -17.82 14.23 -0.25
N PRO A 293 -17.73 13.22 0.61
CA PRO A 293 -16.52 12.41 0.78
C PRO A 293 -16.28 11.44 -0.39
N GLN A 294 -17.06 11.50 -1.46
CA GLN A 294 -17.01 10.58 -2.59
C GLN A 294 -15.61 10.40 -3.15
N ARG A 295 -14.87 11.51 -3.39
CA ARG A 295 -13.50 11.45 -3.94
C ARG A 295 -12.54 10.72 -3.02
N ILE A 296 -12.68 10.91 -1.71
CA ILE A 296 -11.86 10.19 -0.72
C ILE A 296 -12.23 8.71 -0.72
N PHE A 297 -13.52 8.37 -0.79
CA PHE A 297 -14.00 7.00 -0.87
C PHE A 297 -13.49 6.28 -2.12
N GLU A 298 -13.57 6.93 -3.29
CA GLU A 298 -13.02 6.41 -4.55
C GLU A 298 -11.50 6.18 -4.43
N TYR A 299 -10.75 7.16 -3.95
CA TYR A 299 -9.31 7.06 -3.79
C TYR A 299 -8.90 5.88 -2.91
N PHE A 300 -9.51 5.73 -1.72
CA PHE A 300 -9.17 4.63 -0.82
C PHE A 300 -9.69 3.27 -1.31
N SER A 301 -10.81 3.22 -2.02
CA SER A 301 -11.32 1.99 -2.64
C SER A 301 -10.39 1.49 -3.75
N GLU A 302 -9.92 2.37 -4.61
CA GLU A 302 -8.94 2.06 -5.66
C GLU A 302 -7.59 1.64 -5.06
N THR A 303 -7.12 2.35 -4.04
CA THR A 303 -5.89 2.00 -3.31
C THR A 303 -5.98 0.63 -2.66
N ALA A 304 -7.10 0.31 -1.98
CA ALA A 304 -7.33 -1.00 -1.38
C ALA A 304 -7.33 -2.12 -2.43
N ARG A 305 -7.98 -1.89 -3.57
CA ARG A 305 -7.98 -2.82 -4.71
C ARG A 305 -6.58 -3.01 -5.27
N GLY A 306 -5.82 -1.94 -5.44
CA GLY A 306 -4.43 -1.97 -5.89
C GLY A 306 -3.54 -2.80 -4.97
N ILE A 307 -3.61 -2.56 -3.65
CA ILE A 307 -2.89 -3.35 -2.64
C ILE A 307 -3.31 -4.83 -2.70
N ALA A 308 -4.61 -5.13 -2.80
CA ALA A 308 -5.09 -6.50 -2.86
C ALA A 308 -4.59 -7.23 -4.10
N LEU A 309 -4.60 -6.59 -5.27
CA LEU A 309 -4.06 -7.15 -6.52
C LEU A 309 -2.55 -7.38 -6.43
N PHE A 310 -1.80 -6.42 -5.92
CA PHE A 310 -0.36 -6.51 -5.73
C PHE A 310 0.04 -7.66 -4.78
N LEU A 311 -0.60 -7.74 -3.61
CA LEU A 311 -0.36 -8.82 -2.65
C LEU A 311 -0.82 -10.17 -3.20
N GLY A 312 -1.95 -10.19 -3.95
CA GLY A 312 -2.43 -11.36 -4.67
C GLY A 312 -1.39 -11.90 -5.64
N ALA A 313 -0.81 -11.04 -6.45
CA ALA A 313 0.22 -11.39 -7.41
C ALA A 313 1.49 -11.92 -6.72
N LEU A 314 1.94 -11.26 -5.64
CA LEU A 314 3.08 -11.72 -4.82
C LEU A 314 2.82 -13.06 -4.13
N SER A 315 1.56 -13.41 -3.85
CA SER A 315 1.20 -14.70 -3.24
C SER A 315 1.23 -15.87 -4.22
N VAL A 316 1.24 -15.63 -5.54
CA VAL A 316 1.19 -16.68 -6.57
C VAL A 316 2.29 -17.74 -6.41
N PRO A 317 3.57 -17.42 -6.18
CA PRO A 317 4.61 -18.42 -5.96
C PRO A 317 4.29 -19.34 -4.77
N ILE A 318 3.80 -18.73 -3.70
CA ILE A 318 3.48 -19.41 -2.44
C ILE A 318 2.27 -20.32 -2.64
N LEU A 319 1.23 -19.82 -3.29
CA LEU A 319 0.03 -20.60 -3.64
C LEU A 319 0.38 -21.75 -4.57
N GLY A 320 1.24 -21.54 -5.56
CA GLY A 320 1.75 -22.58 -6.46
C GLY A 320 2.41 -23.71 -5.68
N MET A 321 3.21 -23.40 -4.67
CA MET A 321 3.84 -24.38 -3.79
C MET A 321 2.82 -25.11 -2.91
N VAL A 322 1.86 -24.40 -2.32
CA VAL A 322 0.78 -25.02 -1.53
C VAL A 322 -0.07 -25.94 -2.40
N PHE A 323 -0.41 -25.53 -3.63
CA PHE A 323 -1.11 -26.38 -4.59
C PHE A 323 -0.32 -27.63 -4.97
N TYR A 324 0.99 -27.48 -5.20
CA TYR A 324 1.85 -28.64 -5.44
C TYR A 324 1.82 -29.62 -4.26
N TYR A 325 1.91 -29.12 -3.02
CA TYR A 325 1.81 -29.93 -1.83
C TYR A 325 0.45 -30.63 -1.69
N ILE A 326 -0.65 -29.93 -1.97
CA ILE A 326 -2.00 -30.49 -1.96
C ILE A 326 -2.11 -31.65 -2.97
N ILE A 327 -1.63 -31.45 -4.21
CA ILE A 327 -1.61 -32.49 -5.26
C ILE A 327 -0.73 -33.68 -4.83
N LEU A 328 0.44 -33.40 -4.24
CA LEU A 328 1.35 -34.43 -3.72
C LEU A 328 0.68 -35.26 -2.63
N THR A 329 0.05 -34.62 -1.65
CA THR A 329 -0.63 -35.31 -0.53
C THR A 329 -1.83 -36.11 -1.04
N ALA A 330 -2.64 -35.55 -1.95
CA ALA A 330 -3.73 -36.25 -2.62
C ALA A 330 -3.22 -37.47 -3.40
N SER A 331 -2.10 -37.33 -4.13
CA SER A 331 -1.48 -38.44 -4.88
C SER A 331 -1.00 -39.56 -3.95
N LEU A 332 -0.44 -39.23 -2.79
CA LEU A 332 -0.02 -40.19 -1.77
C LEU A 332 -1.23 -40.92 -1.14
N THR A 333 -2.32 -40.18 -0.86
CA THR A 333 -3.59 -40.74 -0.34
C THR A 333 -4.18 -41.72 -1.34
N VAL A 334 -4.29 -41.33 -2.60
CA VAL A 334 -4.80 -42.19 -3.69
C VAL A 334 -3.92 -43.42 -3.91
N SER A 335 -2.60 -43.23 -3.88
CA SER A 335 -1.64 -44.32 -4.04
C SER A 335 -1.76 -45.37 -2.93
N ARG A 336 -2.03 -44.93 -1.70
CA ARG A 336 -2.27 -45.88 -0.56
C ARG A 336 -3.56 -46.65 -0.71
N ARG A 337 -4.61 -46.05 -1.27
CA ARG A 337 -5.93 -46.67 -1.45
C ARG A 337 -6.08 -47.39 -2.78
N ARG A 338 -4.99 -47.58 -3.56
CA ARG A 338 -5.06 -48.24 -4.88
C ARG A 338 -5.68 -49.67 -4.82
N ASN A 339 -5.36 -50.44 -3.78
CA ASN A 339 -5.95 -51.78 -3.60
C ASN A 339 -7.45 -51.70 -3.35
N GLU A 340 -7.92 -50.75 -2.51
CA GLU A 340 -9.34 -50.52 -2.25
C GLU A 340 -10.07 -50.09 -3.56
N VAL A 341 -9.48 -49.20 -4.33
CA VAL A 341 -10.01 -48.73 -5.62
C VAL A 341 -10.08 -49.90 -6.60
N ALA A 342 -9.04 -50.74 -6.69
CA ALA A 342 -9.03 -51.93 -7.56
C ALA A 342 -10.09 -52.94 -7.15
N MET A 343 -10.30 -53.20 -5.83
CA MET A 343 -11.39 -54.09 -5.34
C MET A 343 -12.78 -53.54 -5.63
N LEU A 344 -12.99 -52.19 -5.46
CA LEU A 344 -14.27 -51.57 -5.82
C LEU A 344 -14.56 -51.70 -7.34
N ARG A 345 -13.54 -51.48 -8.15
CA ARG A 345 -13.64 -51.63 -9.63
C ARG A 345 -13.93 -53.05 -10.05
N SER A 346 -13.33 -54.07 -9.40
CA SER A 346 -13.61 -55.47 -9.67
C SER A 346 -15.03 -55.91 -9.27
N ARG A 347 -15.61 -55.21 -8.28
CA ARG A 347 -17.00 -55.42 -7.84
C ARG A 347 -18.02 -54.63 -8.71
N GLY A 348 -17.58 -53.99 -9.84
CA GLY A 348 -18.44 -53.30 -10.78
C GLY A 348 -18.62 -51.81 -10.57
N ALA A 349 -17.89 -51.18 -9.64
CA ALA A 349 -17.94 -49.74 -9.48
C ALA A 349 -17.41 -49.01 -10.71
N SER A 350 -18.12 -48.00 -11.22
CA SER A 350 -17.68 -47.21 -12.37
C SER A 350 -16.52 -46.26 -11.96
N ALA A 351 -15.68 -45.84 -12.90
CA ALA A 351 -14.63 -44.87 -12.68
C ALA A 351 -15.20 -43.54 -12.09
N PHE A 352 -16.38 -43.15 -12.57
CA PHE A 352 -17.08 -41.95 -12.08
C PHE A 352 -17.48 -42.07 -10.60
N GLN A 353 -17.97 -43.24 -10.18
CA GLN A 353 -18.34 -43.48 -8.76
C GLN A 353 -17.12 -43.40 -7.85
N VAL A 354 -15.95 -43.86 -8.29
CA VAL A 354 -14.70 -43.74 -7.56
C VAL A 354 -14.29 -42.26 -7.43
N VAL A 355 -14.31 -41.53 -8.54
CA VAL A 355 -14.01 -40.09 -8.54
C VAL A 355 -14.97 -39.33 -7.63
N LEU A 356 -16.28 -39.65 -7.72
CA LEU A 356 -17.32 -39.01 -6.90
C LEU A 356 -17.11 -39.26 -5.40
N SER A 357 -16.67 -40.47 -5.01
CA SER A 357 -16.42 -40.75 -3.57
C SER A 357 -15.26 -39.92 -3.03
N PHE A 358 -14.17 -39.74 -3.77
CA PHE A 358 -13.07 -38.84 -3.38
C PHE A 358 -13.48 -37.37 -3.43
N LEU A 359 -14.29 -36.96 -4.42
CA LEU A 359 -14.81 -35.60 -4.49
C LEU A 359 -15.63 -35.23 -3.25
N VAL A 360 -16.55 -36.11 -2.80
CA VAL A 360 -17.35 -35.88 -1.59
C VAL A 360 -16.45 -35.78 -0.35
N GLU A 361 -15.45 -36.66 -0.24
CA GLU A 361 -14.49 -36.67 0.86
C GLU A 361 -13.72 -35.36 0.94
N TRP A 362 -13.17 -34.89 -0.18
CA TRP A 362 -12.38 -33.66 -0.25
C TRP A 362 -13.23 -32.39 -0.20
N LEU A 363 -14.50 -32.45 -0.64
CA LEU A 363 -15.45 -31.36 -0.40
C LEU A 363 -15.76 -31.19 1.09
N MET A 364 -15.88 -32.28 1.84
CA MET A 364 -16.05 -32.20 3.29
C MET A 364 -14.82 -31.55 3.96
N LEU A 365 -13.60 -31.98 3.60
CA LEU A 365 -12.38 -31.35 4.10
C LEU A 365 -12.25 -29.88 3.64
N GLY A 366 -12.62 -29.59 2.41
CA GLY A 366 -12.69 -28.23 1.86
C GLY A 366 -13.69 -27.36 2.62
N GLY A 367 -14.85 -27.91 3.02
CA GLY A 367 -15.82 -27.22 3.87
C GLY A 367 -15.25 -26.83 5.24
N VAL A 368 -14.50 -27.76 5.86
CA VAL A 368 -13.79 -27.48 7.12
C VAL A 368 -12.70 -26.41 6.89
N ALA A 369 -11.94 -26.52 5.80
CA ALA A 369 -10.92 -25.54 5.45
C ALA A 369 -11.50 -24.15 5.14
N PHE A 370 -12.73 -24.10 4.57
CA PHE A 370 -13.46 -22.85 4.32
C PHE A 370 -13.82 -22.10 5.61
N VAL A 371 -14.16 -22.85 6.67
CA VAL A 371 -14.46 -22.27 7.99
C VAL A 371 -13.19 -21.84 8.72
N ILE A 372 -12.15 -22.69 8.73
CA ILE A 372 -10.89 -22.43 9.45
C ILE A 372 -10.02 -21.39 8.72
N GLY A 373 -10.04 -21.39 7.38
CA GLY A 373 -9.19 -20.55 6.52
C GLY A 373 -9.24 -19.06 6.83
N PRO A 374 -10.42 -18.43 6.93
CA PRO A 374 -10.51 -17.01 7.26
C PRO A 374 -9.91 -16.62 8.62
N PHE A 375 -9.95 -17.52 9.62
CA PHE A 375 -9.28 -17.28 10.91
C PHE A 375 -7.77 -17.36 10.79
N ILE A 376 -7.26 -18.30 9.99
CA ILE A 376 -5.83 -18.35 9.63
C ILE A 376 -5.47 -17.09 8.84
N GLY A 377 -6.31 -16.65 7.90
CA GLY A 377 -6.14 -15.42 7.14
C GLY A 377 -6.08 -14.19 8.03
N LEU A 378 -6.95 -14.10 9.04
CA LEU A 378 -6.93 -13.03 10.03
C LEU A 378 -5.61 -13.00 10.83
N PHE A 379 -5.12 -14.18 11.24
CA PHE A 379 -3.83 -14.30 11.92
C PHE A 379 -2.68 -13.85 10.99
N ILE A 380 -2.68 -14.33 9.74
CA ILE A 380 -1.69 -13.94 8.73
C ILE A 380 -1.72 -12.43 8.53
N ALA A 381 -2.88 -11.80 8.35
CA ALA A 381 -3.03 -10.37 8.16
C ALA A 381 -2.48 -9.55 9.34
N ARG A 382 -2.69 -10.00 10.57
CA ARG A 382 -2.12 -9.37 11.77
C ARG A 382 -0.59 -9.43 11.77
N VAL A 383 -0.03 -10.59 11.45
CA VAL A 383 1.43 -10.77 11.38
C VAL A 383 2.03 -9.96 10.23
N MET A 384 1.32 -9.82 9.09
CA MET A 384 1.74 -8.93 8.00
C MET A 384 1.88 -7.49 8.49
N GLY A 385 0.92 -6.99 9.27
CA GLY A 385 0.96 -5.64 9.83
C GLY A 385 2.08 -5.38 10.84
N ALA A 386 2.62 -6.43 11.46
CA ALA A 386 3.77 -6.35 12.35
C ALA A 386 5.12 -6.44 11.62
N SER A 387 5.12 -6.68 10.30
CA SER A 387 6.35 -6.88 9.53
C SER A 387 7.07 -5.56 9.27
N ALA A 388 8.36 -5.50 9.61
CA ALA A 388 9.26 -4.36 9.33
C ALA A 388 10.33 -4.70 8.28
N GLY A 389 10.43 -5.97 7.87
CA GLY A 389 11.37 -6.47 6.89
C GLY A 389 11.25 -7.99 6.75
N PHE A 390 12.10 -8.62 5.96
CA PHE A 390 12.07 -10.08 5.81
C PHE A 390 12.40 -10.79 7.12
N LEU A 391 11.43 -11.57 7.64
CA LEU A 391 11.51 -12.27 8.94
C LEU A 391 11.84 -11.35 10.11
N SER A 392 11.51 -10.07 9.98
CA SER A 392 11.68 -9.06 11.03
C SER A 392 10.30 -8.53 11.44
N PHE A 393 9.91 -8.80 12.67
CA PHE A 393 8.62 -8.39 13.21
C PHE A 393 8.85 -7.44 14.39
N VAL A 394 8.07 -6.37 14.44
CA VAL A 394 8.14 -5.36 15.50
C VAL A 394 6.82 -5.38 16.27
N ASP A 395 6.90 -5.30 17.59
CA ASP A 395 5.72 -5.19 18.45
C ASP A 395 5.09 -3.79 18.26
N ARG A 396 3.99 -3.74 17.51
CA ARG A 396 3.21 -2.53 17.19
C ARG A 396 1.78 -2.71 17.65
N ARG A 397 1.03 -1.62 17.80
CA ARG A 397 -0.44 -1.68 17.94
C ARG A 397 -0.98 -2.58 16.84
N ALA A 398 -1.74 -3.61 17.24
CA ALA A 398 -2.36 -4.52 16.30
C ALA A 398 -3.23 -3.73 15.30
N LEU A 399 -3.03 -3.99 14.01
CA LEU A 399 -3.89 -3.41 12.97
C LEU A 399 -5.36 -3.79 13.25
N PRO A 400 -6.32 -2.89 13.04
CA PRO A 400 -7.75 -3.15 13.21
C PRO A 400 -8.28 -4.02 12.07
N VAL A 401 -7.78 -5.27 11.98
CA VAL A 401 -8.20 -6.23 10.94
C VAL A 401 -9.42 -7.03 11.41
N SER A 402 -10.41 -7.13 10.55
CA SER A 402 -11.60 -7.95 10.71
C SER A 402 -11.83 -8.82 9.48
N ILE A 403 -12.62 -9.90 9.66
CA ILE A 403 -12.99 -10.74 8.51
C ILE A 403 -14.01 -9.99 7.67
N VAL A 404 -13.65 -9.69 6.42
CA VAL A 404 -14.49 -8.98 5.46
C VAL A 404 -15.28 -9.97 4.59
N PRO A 405 -16.46 -9.59 4.04
CA PRO A 405 -17.26 -10.47 3.16
C PRO A 405 -16.50 -11.05 1.98
N ASP A 406 -15.61 -10.27 1.39
CA ASP A 406 -14.77 -10.70 0.28
C ASP A 406 -13.82 -11.85 0.64
N ALA A 407 -13.40 -11.97 1.90
CA ALA A 407 -12.60 -13.10 2.37
C ALA A 407 -13.33 -14.44 2.16
N TYR A 408 -14.65 -14.47 2.38
CA TYR A 408 -15.44 -15.68 2.13
C TYR A 408 -15.59 -15.98 0.63
N ARG A 409 -15.76 -14.95 -0.22
CA ARG A 409 -15.84 -15.12 -1.68
C ARG A 409 -14.53 -15.71 -2.22
N TYR A 410 -13.39 -15.13 -1.88
CA TYR A 410 -12.06 -15.63 -2.29
C TYR A 410 -11.75 -16.99 -1.65
N GLY A 411 -12.15 -17.21 -0.41
CA GLY A 411 -12.03 -18.49 0.28
C GLY A 411 -12.78 -19.62 -0.45
N ALA A 412 -14.00 -19.37 -0.90
CA ALA A 412 -14.78 -20.34 -1.68
C ALA A 412 -14.10 -20.70 -3.00
N ILE A 413 -13.55 -19.71 -3.71
CA ILE A 413 -12.80 -19.93 -4.95
C ILE A 413 -11.55 -20.79 -4.66
N ALA A 414 -10.80 -20.46 -3.61
CA ALA A 414 -9.60 -21.19 -3.23
C ALA A 414 -9.90 -22.66 -2.89
N VAL A 415 -10.97 -22.92 -2.15
CA VAL A 415 -11.44 -24.31 -1.87
C VAL A 415 -11.82 -25.02 -3.17
N GLY A 416 -12.62 -24.39 -4.03
CA GLY A 416 -13.04 -24.97 -5.31
C GLY A 416 -11.86 -25.39 -6.18
N VAL A 417 -10.90 -24.48 -6.39
CA VAL A 417 -9.68 -24.76 -7.18
C VAL A 417 -8.83 -25.86 -6.52
N SER A 418 -8.68 -25.84 -5.20
CA SER A 418 -7.90 -26.84 -4.47
C SER A 418 -8.53 -28.25 -4.56
N VAL A 419 -9.84 -28.35 -4.40
CA VAL A 419 -10.56 -29.63 -4.55
C VAL A 419 -10.46 -30.17 -5.98
N LEU A 420 -10.59 -29.30 -6.99
CA LEU A 420 -10.38 -29.68 -8.40
C LEU A 420 -8.96 -30.19 -8.66
N ALA A 421 -7.94 -29.54 -8.08
CA ALA A 421 -6.55 -29.98 -8.17
C ALA A 421 -6.33 -31.37 -7.56
N CYS A 422 -6.99 -31.67 -6.42
CA CYS A 422 -6.96 -32.99 -5.82
C CYS A 422 -7.51 -34.10 -6.73
N LEU A 423 -8.46 -33.82 -7.62
CA LEU A 423 -9.03 -34.82 -8.51
C LEU A 423 -8.05 -35.32 -9.60
N ILE A 424 -7.01 -34.56 -9.94
CA ILE A 424 -6.03 -34.94 -10.96
C ILE A 424 -5.44 -36.33 -10.72
N PRO A 425 -4.89 -36.67 -9.52
CA PRO A 425 -4.38 -38.00 -9.22
C PRO A 425 -5.44 -39.10 -9.26
N VAL A 426 -6.68 -38.77 -8.84
CA VAL A 426 -7.80 -39.74 -8.78
C VAL A 426 -8.23 -40.17 -10.15
N ILE A 427 -8.35 -39.24 -11.12
CA ILE A 427 -8.70 -39.51 -12.51
C ILE A 427 -7.70 -40.50 -13.12
N GLY A 428 -6.41 -40.30 -12.81
CA GLY A 428 -5.36 -41.24 -13.19
C GLY A 428 -5.58 -42.65 -12.60
N ALA A 429 -5.83 -42.71 -11.31
CA ALA A 429 -5.96 -43.96 -10.54
C ALA A 429 -7.27 -44.72 -10.85
N SER A 430 -8.36 -44.03 -11.17
CA SER A 430 -9.68 -44.64 -11.46
C SER A 430 -9.71 -45.52 -12.70
N ARG A 431 -8.69 -45.43 -13.57
CA ARG A 431 -8.54 -46.22 -14.79
C ARG A 431 -7.82 -47.54 -14.59
N PHE A 432 -7.22 -47.82 -13.42
CA PHE A 432 -6.48 -49.04 -13.17
C PHE A 432 -7.40 -50.22 -12.87
N SER A 433 -7.08 -51.40 -13.49
CA SER A 433 -7.64 -52.70 -13.15
C SER A 433 -6.65 -53.52 -12.33
N ILE A 434 -7.10 -54.62 -11.69
CA ILE A 434 -6.22 -55.49 -10.86
C ILE A 434 -5.07 -56.07 -11.70
N VAL A 435 -5.34 -56.38 -12.98
CA VAL A 435 -4.33 -56.95 -13.89
C VAL A 435 -3.26 -55.92 -14.26
N THR A 436 -3.68 -54.67 -14.58
CA THR A 436 -2.75 -53.59 -14.89
C THR A 436 -1.92 -53.15 -13.66
N PHE A 437 -2.49 -53.23 -12.47
CA PHE A 437 -1.78 -52.95 -11.22
C PHE A 437 -0.63 -53.96 -10.95
N LYS A 438 -0.88 -55.30 -11.05
CA LYS A 438 0.17 -56.31 -10.89
C LYS A 438 1.29 -56.19 -11.94
N GLN A 439 0.93 -55.85 -13.17
CA GLN A 439 1.90 -55.63 -14.27
C GLN A 439 2.75 -54.36 -14.04
N GLU A 440 2.18 -53.28 -13.48
CA GLU A 440 2.93 -52.04 -13.18
C GLU A 440 3.90 -52.19 -11.99
N VAL A 441 3.54 -52.96 -10.98
CA VAL A 441 4.44 -53.27 -9.83
C VAL A 441 5.69 -54.00 -10.33
N VAL A 442 5.58 -54.84 -11.35
CA VAL A 442 6.70 -55.56 -11.99
C VAL A 442 7.49 -54.66 -12.97
N ARG A 443 6.82 -53.70 -13.66
CA ARG A 443 7.42 -52.79 -14.64
C ARG A 443 7.67 -51.37 -14.12
N SER A 444 8.24 -51.24 -12.96
CA SER A 444 8.42 -49.99 -12.17
C SER A 444 9.26 -48.88 -12.83
N GLN A 445 9.41 -48.81 -14.16
CA GLN A 445 10.27 -47.85 -14.84
C GLN A 445 9.58 -46.94 -15.86
N ARG A 446 8.27 -46.70 -15.77
CA ARG A 446 7.67 -45.72 -16.69
C ARG A 446 8.11 -44.32 -16.27
N LYS A 447 8.55 -43.53 -17.26
CA LYS A 447 8.87 -42.12 -17.09
C LYS A 447 7.62 -41.35 -16.62
N PRO A 448 7.72 -40.45 -15.63
CA PRO A 448 6.58 -39.62 -15.20
C PRO A 448 6.07 -38.78 -16.38
N LEU A 449 4.79 -38.40 -16.33
CA LEU A 449 4.14 -37.65 -17.41
C LEU A 449 4.86 -36.35 -17.77
N TRP A 450 5.36 -35.63 -16.76
CA TRP A 450 6.08 -34.38 -16.97
C TRP A 450 7.40 -34.58 -17.74
N GLU A 451 8.12 -35.68 -17.50
CA GLU A 451 9.33 -36.03 -18.23
C GLU A 451 9.01 -36.50 -19.68
N ARG A 452 7.86 -37.16 -19.85
CA ARG A 452 7.41 -37.69 -21.15
C ARG A 452 6.95 -36.57 -22.09
N PHE A 453 6.22 -35.56 -21.54
CA PHE A 453 5.70 -34.43 -22.29
C PHE A 453 6.65 -33.24 -22.33
N LEU A 454 7.89 -33.38 -21.85
CA LEU A 454 8.89 -32.31 -21.82
C LEU A 454 8.37 -31.04 -21.14
N LEU A 455 7.55 -31.21 -20.07
CA LEU A 455 6.90 -30.08 -19.39
C LEU A 455 7.91 -29.07 -18.82
N ASP A 456 9.08 -29.55 -18.38
CA ASP A 456 10.22 -28.72 -17.96
C ASP A 456 10.69 -27.76 -19.05
N PHE A 457 10.85 -28.23 -20.30
CA PHE A 457 11.23 -27.38 -21.42
C PHE A 457 10.12 -26.43 -21.85
N ILE A 458 8.85 -26.89 -21.81
CA ILE A 458 7.69 -26.01 -22.11
C ILE A 458 7.62 -24.86 -21.10
N LEU A 459 7.72 -25.16 -19.80
CA LEU A 459 7.70 -24.13 -18.77
C LEU A 459 8.88 -23.16 -18.89
N LEU A 460 10.09 -23.66 -19.14
CA LEU A 460 11.25 -22.81 -19.36
C LEU A 460 11.11 -21.94 -20.62
N GLY A 461 10.58 -22.49 -21.70
CA GLY A 461 10.29 -21.75 -22.94
C GLY A 461 9.24 -20.66 -22.74
N THR A 462 8.15 -20.96 -22.02
CA THR A 462 7.11 -20.00 -21.67
C THR A 462 7.68 -18.88 -20.77
N SER A 463 8.50 -19.25 -19.79
CA SER A 463 9.16 -18.28 -18.93
C SER A 463 10.16 -17.39 -19.69
N PHE A 464 10.93 -17.97 -20.61
CA PHE A 464 11.83 -17.21 -21.48
C PHE A 464 11.08 -16.21 -22.37
N TYR A 465 9.96 -16.65 -22.94
CA TYR A 465 9.06 -15.77 -23.72
C TYR A 465 8.54 -14.61 -22.83
N GLY A 466 8.02 -14.94 -21.64
CA GLY A 466 7.57 -13.93 -20.67
C GLY A 466 8.67 -12.96 -20.26
N TYR A 467 9.89 -13.46 -20.00
CA TYR A 467 11.06 -12.61 -19.72
C TYR A 467 11.33 -11.64 -20.88
N ARG A 468 11.30 -12.12 -22.12
CA ARG A 468 11.52 -11.27 -23.30
C ARG A 468 10.43 -10.20 -23.45
N THR A 469 9.17 -10.55 -23.16
CA THR A 469 8.06 -9.60 -23.18
C THR A 469 8.24 -8.52 -22.11
N LEU A 470 8.60 -8.88 -20.87
CA LEU A 470 8.90 -7.94 -19.80
C LEU A 470 10.08 -7.00 -20.14
N THR A 471 11.12 -7.53 -20.79
CA THR A 471 12.26 -6.72 -21.22
C THR A 471 11.87 -5.71 -22.32
N GLN A 472 10.99 -6.10 -23.24
CA GLN A 472 10.47 -5.19 -24.27
C GLN A 472 9.59 -4.10 -23.67
N GLN A 473 8.71 -4.44 -22.75
CA GLN A 473 7.88 -3.47 -22.01
C GLN A 473 8.75 -2.45 -21.27
N ARG A 474 9.80 -2.91 -20.58
CA ARG A 474 10.76 -2.01 -19.91
C ARG A 474 11.39 -1.00 -20.88
N LEU A 475 11.80 -1.44 -22.06
CA LEU A 475 12.43 -0.58 -23.07
C LEU A 475 11.45 0.47 -23.59
N ILE A 476 10.20 0.09 -23.84
CA ILE A 476 9.15 1.02 -24.33
C ILE A 476 8.87 2.10 -23.28
N MET A 477 8.83 1.77 -22.00
CA MET A 477 8.59 2.73 -20.93
C MET A 477 9.72 3.74 -20.76
N THR A 478 10.96 3.30 -20.90
CA THR A 478 12.11 4.20 -20.83
C THR A 478 12.09 5.24 -21.95
N LEU A 479 11.42 4.94 -23.08
CA LEU A 479 11.30 5.82 -24.25
C LEU A 479 10.04 6.70 -24.25
N GLN A 480 9.03 6.40 -23.43
CA GLN A 480 7.76 7.15 -23.37
C GLN A 480 7.61 7.87 -22.03
N THR A 481 7.91 9.15 -22.02
CA THR A 481 7.71 10.06 -20.88
C THR A 481 6.24 10.43 -20.72
N GLN A 482 5.29 9.47 -20.56
CA GLN A 482 3.87 9.82 -20.45
C GLN A 482 3.12 9.05 -19.36
N SER A 483 2.40 9.85 -18.58
CA SER A 483 1.27 9.64 -17.66
C SER A 483 1.34 8.53 -16.59
N SER A 484 1.20 8.99 -15.36
CA SER A 484 1.13 8.19 -14.11
C SER A 484 0.07 7.07 -14.12
N ARG A 485 -0.95 7.10 -15.00
CA ARG A 485 -2.00 6.08 -15.10
C ARG A 485 -1.55 4.82 -15.84
N GLU A 486 -0.70 4.95 -16.85
CA GLU A 486 -0.16 3.80 -17.60
C GLU A 486 0.88 3.05 -16.78
N ALA A 487 1.69 3.74 -15.99
CA ALA A 487 2.61 3.13 -15.05
C ALA A 487 1.86 2.28 -13.99
N LEU A 488 0.71 2.75 -13.48
CA LEU A 488 -0.11 2.01 -12.52
C LEU A 488 -0.76 0.76 -13.16
N ALA A 489 -1.17 0.82 -14.43
CA ALA A 489 -1.72 -0.33 -15.16
C ALA A 489 -0.69 -1.44 -15.39
N LEU A 490 0.59 -1.08 -15.51
CA LEU A 490 1.70 -2.02 -15.69
C LEU A 490 2.17 -2.63 -14.36
N LEU A 491 2.00 -1.93 -13.24
CA LEU A 491 2.12 -2.49 -11.89
C LEU A 491 1.16 -3.66 -11.66
N MET A 492 0.04 -3.65 -12.39
CA MET A 492 -1.01 -4.66 -12.34
C MET A 492 -0.82 -5.78 -13.39
N ASP A 493 0.29 -5.80 -14.15
CA ASP A 493 0.54 -6.89 -15.10
C ASP A 493 0.85 -8.20 -14.34
N PRO A 494 -0.07 -9.17 -14.35
CA PRO A 494 0.14 -10.44 -13.67
C PRO A 494 1.36 -11.20 -14.18
N MET A 495 1.81 -10.92 -15.40
CA MET A 495 2.98 -11.55 -16.01
C MET A 495 4.25 -11.33 -15.18
N LEU A 496 4.40 -10.15 -14.58
CA LEU A 496 5.55 -9.81 -13.73
C LEU A 496 5.78 -10.83 -12.61
N PHE A 497 4.71 -11.38 -12.06
CA PHE A 497 4.75 -12.29 -10.91
C PHE A 497 4.63 -13.76 -11.31
N PHE A 498 3.93 -14.06 -12.42
CA PHE A 498 3.80 -15.45 -12.90
C PHE A 498 5.06 -15.98 -13.57
N VAL A 499 5.79 -15.16 -14.31
CA VAL A 499 6.99 -15.59 -15.06
C VAL A 499 8.08 -16.17 -14.15
N PRO A 500 8.45 -15.53 -13.01
CA PRO A 500 9.41 -16.11 -12.06
C PRO A 500 8.98 -17.47 -11.50
N VAL A 501 7.67 -17.66 -11.27
CA VAL A 501 7.12 -18.93 -10.75
C VAL A 501 7.22 -20.04 -11.78
N ILE A 502 6.82 -19.74 -13.01
CA ILE A 502 6.91 -20.69 -14.13
C ILE A 502 8.37 -21.08 -14.36
N PHE A 503 9.29 -20.11 -14.28
CA PHE A 503 10.71 -20.36 -14.36
C PHE A 503 11.19 -21.29 -13.23
N LEU A 504 10.81 -20.99 -11.97
CA LEU A 504 11.19 -21.79 -10.82
C LEU A 504 10.72 -23.24 -10.94
N LEU A 505 9.47 -23.45 -11.32
CA LEU A 505 8.92 -24.78 -11.52
C LEU A 505 9.59 -25.50 -12.69
N GLY A 506 9.78 -24.82 -13.82
CA GLY A 506 10.45 -25.36 -15.00
C GLY A 506 11.90 -25.75 -14.71
N ALA A 507 12.67 -24.86 -14.08
CA ALA A 507 14.05 -25.11 -13.70
C ALA A 507 14.18 -26.21 -12.63
N GLY A 508 13.27 -26.24 -11.66
CA GLY A 508 13.20 -27.31 -10.67
C GLY A 508 12.96 -28.66 -11.31
N LEU A 509 12.00 -28.80 -12.24
CA LEU A 509 11.74 -30.02 -12.99
C LEU A 509 12.93 -30.41 -13.87
N PHE A 510 13.57 -29.43 -14.51
CA PHE A 510 14.77 -29.68 -15.33
C PHE A 510 15.92 -30.26 -14.49
N VAL A 511 16.19 -29.69 -13.32
CA VAL A 511 17.18 -30.25 -12.40
C VAL A 511 16.81 -31.67 -11.97
N LEU A 512 15.55 -31.95 -11.72
CA LEU A 512 15.09 -33.29 -11.38
C LEU A 512 15.26 -34.29 -12.52
N ARG A 513 15.21 -33.85 -13.78
CA ARG A 513 15.57 -34.67 -14.94
C ARG A 513 17.04 -35.06 -14.94
N ILE A 514 17.90 -34.15 -14.50
CA ILE A 514 19.37 -34.37 -14.43
C ILE A 514 19.73 -35.16 -13.17
N PHE A 515 18.94 -35.09 -12.11
CA PHE A 515 19.23 -35.71 -10.81
C PHE A 515 19.64 -37.19 -10.86
N PRO A 516 19.02 -38.08 -11.62
CA PRO A 516 19.49 -39.46 -11.72
C PRO A 516 20.90 -39.57 -12.27
N TYR A 517 21.28 -38.74 -13.22
CA TYR A 517 22.63 -38.74 -13.80
C TYR A 517 23.68 -38.24 -12.78
N ILE A 518 23.31 -37.20 -11.99
CA ILE A 518 24.17 -36.70 -10.89
C ILE A 518 24.40 -37.80 -9.86
N MET A 519 23.34 -38.55 -9.50
CA MET A 519 23.47 -39.65 -8.53
C MET A 519 24.26 -40.83 -9.07
N HIS A 520 24.18 -41.15 -10.35
CA HIS A 520 25.03 -42.16 -10.97
C HIS A 520 26.51 -41.75 -10.97
N PHE A 521 26.78 -40.50 -11.30
CA PHE A 521 28.12 -39.94 -11.25
C PHE A 521 28.70 -39.94 -9.82
N LEU A 522 27.90 -39.51 -8.85
CA LEU A 522 28.29 -39.57 -7.44
C LEU A 522 28.52 -40.98 -6.95
N SER A 523 27.70 -41.95 -7.36
CA SER A 523 27.86 -43.38 -7.06
C SER A 523 29.13 -43.96 -7.67
N TRP A 524 29.57 -43.47 -8.86
CA TRP A 524 30.82 -43.86 -9.50
C TRP A 524 32.05 -43.33 -8.72
N ILE A 525 32.04 -42.06 -8.30
CA ILE A 525 33.06 -41.45 -7.48
C ILE A 525 33.21 -42.15 -6.12
N THR A 526 32.07 -42.46 -5.49
CA THR A 526 32.02 -43.04 -4.14
C THR A 526 32.27 -44.55 -4.12
N GLY A 527 32.33 -45.22 -5.31
CA GLY A 527 32.60 -46.65 -5.45
C GLY A 527 33.85 -47.16 -4.73
N PRO A 528 35.02 -46.44 -4.73
CA PRO A 528 36.22 -46.82 -4.03
C PRO A 528 36.15 -46.71 -2.49
N PHE A 529 35.20 -46.00 -1.91
CA PHE A 529 35.13 -45.80 -0.47
C PHE A 529 34.66 -47.07 0.24
N ARG A 530 35.36 -47.52 1.27
CA ARG A 530 35.14 -48.78 2.00
C ARG A 530 33.95 -48.79 2.99
N GLY A 531 33.19 -47.72 3.09
CA GLY A 531 32.07 -47.62 4.03
C GLY A 531 30.79 -48.27 3.48
N VAL A 532 30.27 -49.35 4.09
CA VAL A 532 29.08 -50.10 3.68
C VAL A 532 27.84 -49.18 3.59
N SER A 533 27.63 -48.35 4.61
CA SER A 533 26.49 -47.41 4.64
C SER A 533 26.55 -46.38 3.50
N TRP A 534 27.78 -45.88 3.18
CA TRP A 534 28.02 -44.88 2.14
C TRP A 534 27.75 -45.44 0.73
N THR A 535 28.34 -46.61 0.43
CA THR A 535 28.18 -47.24 -0.90
C THR A 535 26.77 -47.75 -1.14
N LEU A 536 26.08 -48.27 -0.09
CA LEU A 536 24.68 -48.70 -0.21
C LEU A 536 23.76 -47.47 -0.45
N THR A 537 23.96 -46.35 0.27
CA THR A 537 23.16 -45.13 0.11
C THR A 537 23.27 -44.55 -1.28
N THR A 538 24.50 -44.37 -1.79
CA THR A 538 24.71 -43.76 -3.12
C THR A 538 24.20 -44.65 -4.25
N LYS A 539 24.41 -45.96 -4.18
CA LYS A 539 23.85 -46.93 -5.14
C LYS A 539 22.32 -46.99 -5.10
N GLN A 540 21.72 -46.88 -3.90
CA GLN A 540 20.27 -46.89 -3.73
C GLN A 540 19.65 -45.60 -4.27
N LEU A 541 20.25 -44.43 -3.99
CA LEU A 541 19.86 -43.15 -4.52
C LEU A 541 19.96 -43.12 -6.06
N ALA A 542 21.05 -43.66 -6.61
CA ALA A 542 21.22 -43.73 -8.05
C ALA A 542 20.19 -44.64 -8.72
N ARG A 543 19.88 -45.82 -8.12
CA ARG A 543 18.91 -46.79 -8.67
C ARG A 543 17.44 -46.32 -8.55
N ASN A 544 17.11 -45.64 -7.44
CA ASN A 544 15.72 -45.23 -7.11
C ASN A 544 15.55 -43.71 -7.10
N ALA A 545 16.36 -42.96 -7.84
CA ALA A 545 16.39 -41.47 -7.85
C ALA A 545 15.00 -40.85 -8.02
N ARG A 546 14.14 -41.45 -8.87
CA ARG A 546 12.78 -40.95 -9.13
C ARG A 546 11.83 -40.96 -7.94
N GLN A 547 12.08 -41.80 -6.92
CA GLN A 547 11.25 -41.81 -5.69
C GLN A 547 11.40 -40.52 -4.89
N TYR A 548 12.57 -39.86 -4.96
CA TYR A 548 12.87 -38.63 -4.20
C TYR A 548 12.41 -37.37 -4.93
N THR A 549 12.04 -37.46 -6.22
CA THR A 549 11.64 -36.33 -7.05
C THR A 549 10.62 -35.39 -6.39
N PRO A 550 9.50 -35.88 -5.81
CA PRO A 550 8.49 -34.99 -5.26
C PRO A 550 9.00 -34.19 -4.03
N LEU A 551 9.79 -34.84 -3.17
CA LEU A 551 10.35 -34.20 -1.99
C LEU A 551 11.44 -33.18 -2.37
N LEU A 552 12.32 -33.55 -3.33
CA LEU A 552 13.36 -32.68 -3.83
C LEU A 552 12.79 -31.42 -4.49
N LEU A 553 11.73 -31.56 -5.31
CA LEU A 553 11.09 -30.41 -5.93
C LEU A 553 10.56 -29.45 -4.86
N LEU A 554 9.83 -29.98 -3.86
CA LEU A 554 9.30 -29.19 -2.77
C LEU A 554 10.39 -28.39 -2.04
N LEU A 555 11.52 -29.06 -1.75
CA LEU A 555 12.66 -28.44 -1.07
C LEU A 555 13.35 -27.39 -1.94
N ILE A 556 13.63 -27.71 -3.21
CA ILE A 556 14.26 -26.78 -4.16
C ILE A 556 13.41 -25.50 -4.29
N VAL A 557 12.09 -25.66 -4.46
CA VAL A 557 11.16 -24.53 -4.58
C VAL A 557 11.13 -23.71 -3.30
N THR A 558 11.10 -24.38 -2.12
CA THR A 558 11.09 -23.64 -0.82
C THR A 558 12.35 -22.82 -0.62
N VAL A 559 13.52 -23.41 -0.87
CA VAL A 559 14.81 -22.72 -0.70
C VAL A 559 14.92 -21.56 -1.70
N ALA A 560 14.61 -21.81 -2.96
CA ALA A 560 14.70 -20.80 -4.00
C ALA A 560 13.71 -19.65 -3.77
N LEU A 561 12.48 -19.97 -3.35
CA LEU A 561 11.48 -18.97 -2.98
C LEU A 561 11.90 -18.16 -1.75
N GLY A 562 12.49 -18.81 -0.75
CA GLY A 562 12.99 -18.13 0.44
C GLY A 562 14.09 -17.11 0.10
N ILE A 563 15.04 -17.51 -0.75
CA ILE A 563 16.13 -16.63 -1.19
C ILE A 563 15.59 -15.49 -2.05
N TYR A 564 14.69 -15.78 -2.98
CA TYR A 564 14.02 -14.76 -3.80
C TYR A 564 13.26 -13.76 -2.93
N SER A 565 12.47 -14.25 -1.94
CA SER A 565 11.71 -13.38 -1.04
C SER A 565 12.63 -12.51 -0.17
N ALA A 566 13.71 -13.07 0.36
CA ALA A 566 14.70 -12.34 1.14
C ALA A 566 15.39 -11.25 0.30
N ALA A 567 15.86 -11.64 -0.90
CA ALA A 567 16.50 -10.73 -1.83
C ALA A 567 15.55 -9.62 -2.29
N ALA A 568 14.27 -9.94 -2.60
CA ALA A 568 13.27 -8.95 -2.99
C ALA A 568 13.02 -7.93 -1.87
N ALA A 569 12.80 -8.42 -0.64
CA ALA A 569 12.56 -7.56 0.50
C ALA A 569 13.76 -6.64 0.81
N ARG A 570 14.98 -7.19 0.80
CA ARG A 570 16.20 -6.42 1.06
C ARG A 570 16.46 -5.40 -0.04
N THR A 571 16.34 -5.81 -1.28
CA THR A 571 16.55 -4.96 -2.46
C THR A 571 15.58 -3.75 -2.44
N LEU A 572 14.29 -3.98 -2.22
CA LEU A 572 13.32 -2.89 -2.16
C LEU A 572 13.53 -1.98 -0.96
N SER A 573 13.87 -2.53 0.24
CA SER A 573 14.16 -1.70 1.41
C SER A 573 15.38 -0.81 1.17
N ARG A 574 16.47 -1.39 0.63
CA ARG A 574 17.70 -0.64 0.39
C ARG A 574 17.53 0.43 -0.68
N ASN A 575 16.92 0.11 -1.81
CA ASN A 575 16.69 1.09 -2.86
C ASN A 575 15.74 2.23 -2.42
N PHE A 576 14.77 1.94 -1.56
CA PHE A 576 13.94 2.96 -0.95
C PHE A 576 14.74 3.91 -0.05
N GLU A 577 15.56 3.37 0.84
CA GLU A 577 16.45 4.15 1.70
C GLU A 577 17.41 5.00 0.88
N ASP A 578 18.05 4.40 -0.12
CA ASP A 578 19.00 5.08 -1.01
C ASP A 578 18.34 6.23 -1.78
N ARG A 579 17.08 6.08 -2.21
CA ARG A 579 16.34 7.16 -2.89
C ARG A 579 16.00 8.32 -1.96
N ILE A 580 15.57 8.06 -0.73
CA ILE A 580 15.34 9.11 0.27
C ILE A 580 16.65 9.83 0.57
N MET A 581 17.72 9.07 0.79
CA MET A 581 19.04 9.65 1.07
C MET A 581 19.58 10.45 -0.12
N TYR A 582 19.32 10.00 -1.35
CA TYR A 582 19.67 10.76 -2.55
C TYR A 582 18.87 12.07 -2.66
N ALA A 583 17.57 12.01 -2.39
CA ALA A 583 16.68 13.18 -2.49
C ALA A 583 16.99 14.26 -1.43
N ILE A 584 17.45 13.85 -0.24
CA ILE A 584 17.73 14.77 0.88
C ILE A 584 19.23 15.15 0.93
N GLY A 585 20.12 14.22 0.59
CA GLY A 585 21.57 14.39 0.53
C GLY A 585 22.30 14.24 1.87
N ALA A 586 21.61 14.29 3.01
CA ALA A 586 22.18 14.21 4.36
C ALA A 586 21.23 13.49 5.33
N ASP A 587 21.66 13.30 6.60
CA ASP A 587 20.79 12.75 7.65
C ASP A 587 19.65 13.71 7.99
N ALA A 588 19.93 15.03 8.03
CA ALA A 588 18.92 16.09 8.16
C ALA A 588 19.33 17.35 7.40
N VAL A 589 18.34 18.12 6.98
CA VAL A 589 18.52 19.41 6.30
C VAL A 589 17.66 20.45 6.99
N LEU A 590 18.29 21.58 7.36
CA LEU A 590 17.62 22.73 7.97
C LEU A 590 17.66 23.90 6.99
N THR A 591 16.54 24.62 6.87
CA THR A 591 16.49 25.92 6.21
C THR A 591 16.20 26.97 7.27
N GLU A 592 17.08 27.94 7.42
CA GLU A 592 16.97 28.98 8.42
C GLU A 592 16.32 30.23 7.86
N GLN A 593 15.70 31.00 8.75
CA GLN A 593 15.18 32.31 8.42
C GLN A 593 16.24 33.36 8.73
N TRP A 594 16.80 33.96 7.67
CA TRP A 594 17.86 34.95 7.76
C TRP A 594 17.37 36.38 7.91
N SER A 595 16.08 36.65 7.81
CA SER A 595 15.47 37.94 8.09
C SER A 595 14.79 37.89 9.43
N LEU A 596 15.13 38.84 10.33
CA LEU A 596 14.29 39.10 11.50
C LEU A 596 12.96 39.65 10.97
N PRO A 597 11.80 39.15 11.46
CA PRO A 597 10.55 39.85 11.25
C PRO A 597 10.76 41.22 11.89
N THR A 598 10.76 42.29 11.11
CA THR A 598 10.55 43.62 11.61
C THR A 598 9.28 43.51 12.46
N ALA A 599 9.41 43.69 13.78
CA ALA A 599 8.26 43.89 14.63
C ALA A 599 7.58 45.15 14.09
N GLY A 600 6.60 44.95 13.21
CA GLY A 600 5.79 46.01 12.66
C GLY A 600 5.18 46.72 13.87
N ASP A 601 5.38 48.02 14.00
CA ASP A 601 4.59 48.84 14.88
C ASP A 601 3.11 48.49 14.59
N PRO A 602 2.26 48.27 15.62
CA PRO A 602 0.83 47.99 15.42
C PRO A 602 0.14 49.04 14.55
N ASP A 603 0.71 50.23 14.41
CA ASP A 603 0.20 51.32 13.55
C ASP A 603 0.53 51.12 12.04
N ASP A 604 1.45 50.21 11.66
CA ASP A 604 1.77 49.91 10.27
C ASP A 604 0.75 49.01 9.56
N PHE A 605 -0.18 48.39 10.28
CA PHE A 605 -1.27 47.61 9.69
C PHE A 605 -2.23 48.51 8.87
N PHE A 606 -2.37 49.77 9.24
CA PHE A 606 -3.19 50.71 8.46
C PHE A 606 -2.55 51.21 7.18
N SER A 607 -1.25 51.11 7.00
CA SER A 607 -0.55 51.53 5.75
C SER A 607 -0.80 50.56 4.59
N LEU A 608 -1.25 49.35 4.87
CA LEU A 608 -1.63 48.33 3.86
C LEU A 608 -2.93 48.65 3.11
N PHE A 609 -3.73 49.63 3.60
CA PHE A 609 -5.03 49.96 3.03
C PHE A 609 -5.08 51.35 2.37
N GLY A 610 -3.95 51.88 1.92
CA GLY A 610 -3.92 53.00 0.97
C GLY A 610 -4.06 54.40 1.54
N GLY A 611 -2.99 54.97 1.98
CA GLY A 611 -2.88 56.40 2.36
C GLY A 611 -1.48 56.79 2.81
N GLY A 612 -0.45 56.30 2.14
CA GLY A 612 0.95 56.70 2.42
C GLY A 612 1.64 57.21 1.18
N ASP A 613 2.42 58.26 1.32
CA ASP A 613 3.24 58.89 0.32
C ASP A 613 4.01 57.88 -0.56
N GLU A 614 3.92 58.03 -1.88
CA GLU A 614 4.53 57.17 -2.94
C GLU A 614 6.07 57.04 -2.89
N ASP A 615 6.76 57.70 -1.94
CA ASP A 615 8.24 57.74 -1.85
C ASP A 615 8.87 56.90 -0.73
N SER A 616 8.10 56.19 0.14
CA SER A 616 8.67 55.31 1.15
C SER A 616 8.75 53.87 0.61
N ARG A 617 9.89 53.50 0.01
CA ARG A 617 10.24 52.10 -0.18
C ARG A 617 10.22 51.40 1.18
N PRO A 618 9.54 50.24 1.34
CA PRO A 618 9.65 49.47 2.57
C PRO A 618 11.14 49.21 2.84
N PRO A 619 11.61 49.37 4.11
CA PRO A 619 13.00 49.10 4.45
C PRO A 619 13.36 47.70 4.01
N GLU A 620 14.45 47.56 3.22
CA GLU A 620 14.94 46.22 2.84
C GLU A 620 15.14 45.40 4.09
N PRO A 621 14.59 44.16 4.21
CA PRO A 621 14.75 43.36 5.40
C PRO A 621 16.24 43.15 5.66
N LEU A 622 16.72 43.51 6.86
CA LEU A 622 18.10 43.27 7.28
C LEU A 622 18.35 41.77 7.23
N VAL A 623 19.10 41.32 6.24
CA VAL A 623 19.49 39.89 6.09
C VAL A 623 20.67 39.65 7.04
N PHE A 624 20.45 38.83 8.07
CA PHE A 624 21.49 38.44 9.01
C PHE A 624 21.82 36.97 8.83
N GLU A 625 23.09 36.65 8.54
CA GLU A 625 23.59 35.28 8.47
C GLU A 625 23.85 34.75 9.89
N PRO A 626 23.15 33.65 10.31
CA PRO A 626 23.46 33.03 11.59
C PRO A 626 24.88 32.46 11.60
N PRO A 627 25.60 32.52 12.74
CA PRO A 627 26.98 32.03 12.80
C PRO A 627 27.02 30.51 12.62
N PHE A 628 27.71 30.03 11.54
CA PHE A 628 27.74 28.63 11.17
C PHE A 628 28.33 27.70 12.24
N TYR A 629 29.32 28.13 13.01
CA TYR A 629 29.94 27.29 14.05
C TYR A 629 28.97 26.77 15.13
N VAL A 630 27.85 27.47 15.34
CA VAL A 630 26.79 27.04 16.27
C VAL A 630 26.24 25.63 15.87
N HIS A 631 26.19 25.31 14.59
CA HIS A 631 25.64 24.07 14.11
C HIS A 631 26.54 22.85 14.36
N GLU A 632 27.85 23.05 14.50
CA GLU A 632 28.79 21.98 14.82
C GLU A 632 28.71 21.58 16.30
N ASP A 633 28.28 22.52 17.18
CA ASP A 633 28.16 22.31 18.63
C ASP A 633 26.76 21.88 19.11
N LEU A 634 25.83 21.59 18.14
CA LEU A 634 24.46 21.17 18.46
C LEU A 634 24.42 19.77 19.10
N PRO A 635 23.50 19.53 20.04
CA PRO A 635 23.37 18.22 20.68
C PRO A 635 23.03 17.13 19.65
N GLY A 636 23.87 16.08 19.60
CA GLY A 636 23.68 14.94 18.71
C GLY A 636 24.04 15.18 17.24
N VAL A 637 24.65 16.31 16.91
CA VAL A 637 25.23 16.60 15.60
C VAL A 637 26.70 16.21 15.59
N LYS A 638 27.10 15.49 14.55
CA LYS A 638 28.50 15.05 14.35
C LYS A 638 29.27 16.00 13.44
N ALA A 639 28.61 16.51 12.42
CA ALA A 639 29.18 17.47 11.49
C ALA A 639 28.04 18.25 10.80
N ALA A 640 28.34 19.47 10.36
CA ALA A 640 27.43 20.35 9.61
C ALA A 640 28.08 20.81 8.31
N ALA A 641 27.27 21.12 7.28
CA ALA A 641 27.75 21.62 6.00
C ALA A 641 26.79 22.66 5.41
N ARG A 642 27.36 23.69 4.80
CA ARG A 642 26.64 24.73 4.07
C ARG A 642 26.43 24.30 2.62
N VAL A 643 25.17 24.32 2.15
CA VAL A 643 24.81 23.93 0.79
C VAL A 643 23.81 24.92 0.21
N LEU A 644 24.16 25.58 -0.86
CA LEU A 644 23.30 26.51 -1.59
C LEU A 644 22.87 25.85 -2.90
N THR A 645 21.58 25.56 -3.06
CA THR A 645 21.03 25.03 -4.32
C THR A 645 20.14 26.08 -4.98
N ARG A 646 20.43 26.42 -6.24
CA ARG A 646 19.68 27.42 -7.02
C ARG A 646 19.62 27.02 -8.50
N ASN A 647 18.56 27.46 -9.16
CA ASN A 647 18.49 27.38 -10.61
C ASN A 647 19.31 28.51 -11.25
N VAL A 648 20.09 28.20 -12.27
CA VAL A 648 20.95 29.13 -12.98
C VAL A 648 20.75 28.98 -14.49
N ASN A 649 20.96 30.07 -15.21
CA ASN A 649 21.06 30.01 -16.65
C ASN A 649 22.54 29.88 -17.07
N ILE A 650 22.86 28.96 -17.97
CA ILE A 650 24.21 28.64 -18.36
C ILE A 650 24.50 29.30 -19.71
N GLN A 651 25.60 30.05 -19.77
CA GLN A 651 26.10 30.68 -20.98
C GLN A 651 27.48 30.14 -21.34
N VAL A 652 27.70 29.90 -22.64
CA VAL A 652 28.96 29.48 -23.20
C VAL A 652 29.35 30.49 -24.26
N GLY A 653 30.49 31.16 -24.08
CA GLY A 653 30.93 32.22 -25.00
C GLY A 653 29.94 33.38 -25.12
N GLY A 654 29.21 33.73 -24.07
CA GLY A 654 28.19 34.78 -24.03
C GLY A 654 26.81 34.38 -24.56
N ASN A 655 26.65 33.16 -25.07
CA ASN A 655 25.36 32.68 -25.58
C ASN A 655 24.67 31.77 -24.56
N PHE A 656 23.36 31.96 -24.36
CA PHE A 656 22.53 31.09 -23.56
C PHE A 656 22.51 29.67 -24.16
N ARG A 657 22.78 28.66 -23.33
CA ARG A 657 22.81 27.26 -23.75
C ARG A 657 21.81 26.37 -23.02
N GLY A 658 21.29 26.81 -21.88
CA GLY A 658 20.30 26.05 -21.13
C GLY A 658 20.16 26.52 -19.68
N GLN A 659 19.23 25.84 -18.98
CA GLN A 659 19.04 26.01 -17.53
C GLN A 659 19.73 24.87 -16.80
N GLY A 660 20.26 25.17 -15.64
CA GLY A 660 20.90 24.19 -14.78
C GLY A 660 20.52 24.36 -13.31
N GLN A 661 20.70 23.29 -12.56
CA GLN A 661 20.66 23.31 -11.11
C GLN A 661 22.08 23.44 -10.58
N MET A 662 22.38 24.57 -9.96
CA MET A 662 23.65 24.83 -9.32
C MET A 662 23.58 24.45 -7.84
N MET A 663 24.52 23.62 -7.39
CA MET A 663 24.81 23.36 -5.99
C MET A 663 26.18 23.95 -5.63
N ALA A 664 26.18 24.96 -4.80
CA ALA A 664 27.41 25.53 -4.29
C ALA A 664 27.68 24.99 -2.88
N ILE A 665 28.88 24.43 -2.66
CA ILE A 665 29.27 23.70 -1.44
C ILE A 665 30.62 24.18 -0.91
N VAL A 666 30.82 23.97 0.40
CA VAL A 666 32.17 24.02 0.99
C VAL A 666 32.71 22.57 0.97
N PRO A 667 33.68 22.23 0.10
CA PRO A 667 34.05 20.84 -0.20
C PRO A 667 34.43 20.01 1.04
N ARG A 668 35.09 20.63 2.03
CA ARG A 668 35.48 19.94 3.27
C ARG A 668 34.27 19.58 4.14
N GLU A 669 33.40 20.53 4.37
CA GLU A 669 32.16 20.35 5.17
C GLU A 669 31.27 19.28 4.49
N PHE A 670 31.11 19.41 3.17
CA PHE A 670 30.31 18.47 2.38
C PHE A 670 30.84 17.04 2.44
N ALA A 671 32.16 16.84 2.46
CA ALA A 671 32.78 15.52 2.54
C ALA A 671 32.40 14.76 3.82
N ASP A 672 32.23 15.49 4.94
CA ASP A 672 31.96 14.90 6.25
C ASP A 672 30.46 14.60 6.48
N VAL A 673 29.57 15.30 5.74
CA VAL A 673 28.11 15.27 5.96
C VAL A 673 27.36 14.52 4.87
N ALA A 674 27.73 14.72 3.61
CA ALA A 674 26.93 14.27 2.47
C ALA A 674 26.83 12.74 2.39
N TRP A 675 25.63 12.26 2.08
CA TRP A 675 25.44 10.88 1.71
C TRP A 675 25.86 10.65 0.26
N PHE A 676 26.65 9.63 0.03
CA PHE A 676 27.12 9.29 -1.30
C PHE A 676 27.18 7.77 -1.50
N ARG A 677 26.58 7.26 -2.56
CA ARG A 677 26.68 5.85 -2.95
C ARG A 677 27.79 5.68 -3.98
N HIS A 678 28.58 4.62 -3.86
CA HIS A 678 29.81 4.40 -4.60
C HIS A 678 29.65 4.28 -6.13
N ASP A 679 28.43 4.01 -6.61
CA ASP A 679 28.11 3.86 -8.04
C ASP A 679 27.60 5.15 -8.71
N LEU A 680 27.38 6.22 -7.94
CA LEU A 680 26.92 7.53 -8.49
C LEU A 680 28.00 8.21 -9.33
N THR A 681 29.27 7.91 -9.06
CA THR A 681 30.41 8.47 -9.80
C THR A 681 31.39 7.38 -10.19
N PRO A 682 32.08 7.49 -11.36
CA PRO A 682 33.06 6.50 -11.83
C PRO A 682 34.26 6.35 -10.90
N ILE A 683 34.65 7.41 -10.20
CA ILE A 683 35.72 7.45 -9.19
C ILE A 683 35.13 7.95 -7.87
N HIS A 684 35.82 7.69 -6.75
CA HIS A 684 35.34 8.11 -5.45
C HIS A 684 35.14 9.62 -5.39
N TYR A 685 34.01 10.09 -4.88
CA TYR A 685 33.59 11.50 -4.92
C TYR A 685 34.57 12.47 -4.22
N TYR A 686 35.41 11.98 -3.31
CA TYR A 686 36.51 12.80 -2.72
C TYR A 686 37.47 13.34 -3.77
N HIS A 687 37.67 12.67 -4.91
CA HIS A 687 38.51 13.20 -5.99
C HIS A 687 37.90 14.48 -6.58
N TYR A 688 36.62 14.51 -6.79
CA TYR A 688 35.90 15.69 -7.27
C TYR A 688 35.91 16.83 -6.23
N LEU A 689 35.73 16.53 -4.95
CA LEU A 689 35.80 17.53 -3.88
C LEU A 689 37.21 18.11 -3.75
N ASN A 690 38.25 17.31 -3.90
CA ASN A 690 39.63 17.77 -3.92
C ASN A 690 39.92 18.72 -5.11
N LEU A 691 39.32 18.48 -6.29
CA LEU A 691 39.42 19.40 -7.42
C LEU A 691 38.76 20.75 -7.10
N LEU A 692 37.56 20.75 -6.53
CA LEU A 692 36.83 21.96 -6.10
C LEU A 692 37.56 22.71 -4.96
N THR A 693 38.29 21.99 -4.10
CA THR A 693 39.14 22.62 -3.06
C THR A 693 40.37 23.27 -3.66
N ARG A 694 40.98 22.60 -4.64
CA ARG A 694 42.18 23.11 -5.30
C ARG A 694 41.90 24.30 -6.19
N TYR A 695 40.76 24.30 -6.84
CA TYR A 695 40.32 25.32 -7.79
C TYR A 695 39.01 25.93 -7.28
N SER A 696 39.08 27.08 -6.61
CA SER A 696 37.91 27.77 -6.07
C SER A 696 36.89 28.17 -7.11
N GLU A 697 37.35 28.54 -8.32
CA GLU A 697 36.52 28.91 -9.48
C GLU A 697 36.12 27.69 -10.33
N GLY A 698 36.43 26.45 -9.85
CA GLY A 698 36.13 25.22 -10.55
C GLY A 698 34.65 24.82 -10.41
N ALA A 699 34.12 24.18 -11.47
CA ALA A 699 32.81 23.58 -11.46
C ALA A 699 32.84 22.15 -12.03
N LEU A 700 32.01 21.28 -11.44
CA LEU A 700 31.65 19.99 -12.01
C LEU A 700 30.37 20.18 -12.81
N ILE A 701 30.27 19.62 -13.99
CA ILE A 701 29.12 19.79 -14.89
C ILE A 701 28.67 18.44 -15.43
N SER A 702 27.40 18.30 -15.77
CA SER A 702 26.91 17.06 -16.37
C SER A 702 27.62 16.72 -17.68
N ASN A 703 28.02 15.43 -17.83
CA ASN A 703 28.69 14.95 -19.04
C ASN A 703 27.83 15.18 -20.29
N GLU A 704 26.51 14.99 -20.21
CA GLU A 704 25.57 15.22 -21.30
C GLU A 704 25.68 16.67 -21.84
N PHE A 705 25.66 17.67 -20.94
CA PHE A 705 25.79 19.09 -21.34
C PHE A 705 27.14 19.38 -21.96
N MET A 706 28.22 18.76 -21.46
CA MET A 706 29.57 18.91 -22.04
C MET A 706 29.64 18.34 -23.46
N GLU A 707 29.07 17.17 -23.70
CA GLU A 707 29.03 16.52 -25.02
C GLU A 707 28.18 17.33 -26.01
N GLU A 708 27.00 17.80 -25.62
CA GLU A 708 26.12 18.61 -26.47
C GLU A 708 26.73 19.95 -26.89
N ASN A 709 27.51 20.58 -26.01
CA ASN A 709 28.12 21.86 -26.25
C ASN A 709 29.61 21.79 -26.65
N HIS A 710 30.15 20.56 -26.86
CA HIS A 710 31.55 20.33 -27.25
C HIS A 710 32.56 20.92 -26.26
N LEU A 711 32.26 20.85 -24.95
CA LEU A 711 33.10 21.40 -23.89
C LEU A 711 34.07 20.34 -23.34
N ASN A 712 35.23 20.80 -22.88
CA ASN A 712 36.26 19.98 -22.29
C ASN A 712 36.65 20.51 -20.90
N PRO A 713 37.20 19.68 -19.99
CA PRO A 713 37.81 20.17 -18.77
C PRO A 713 38.85 21.26 -19.05
N GLY A 714 38.73 22.42 -18.39
CA GLY A 714 39.54 23.61 -18.62
C GLY A 714 38.78 24.74 -19.34
N ASP A 715 37.62 24.49 -19.98
CA ASP A 715 36.81 25.49 -20.61
C ASP A 715 36.03 26.35 -19.61
N TRP A 716 35.84 27.63 -19.94
CA TRP A 716 35.12 28.59 -19.11
C TRP A 716 33.64 28.67 -19.50
N ILE A 717 32.78 28.75 -18.51
CA ILE A 717 31.35 29.01 -18.67
C ILE A 717 30.89 30.07 -17.67
N THR A 718 29.80 30.76 -17.98
CA THR A 718 29.18 31.76 -17.11
C THR A 718 27.84 31.25 -16.60
N LEU A 719 27.68 31.21 -15.30
CA LEU A 719 26.43 30.87 -14.60
C LEU A 719 25.71 32.19 -14.24
N MET A 720 24.50 32.38 -14.70
CA MET A 720 23.71 33.58 -14.40
C MET A 720 22.76 33.27 -13.22
N LEU A 721 23.07 33.80 -12.06
CA LEU A 721 22.25 33.73 -10.84
C LEU A 721 21.57 35.12 -10.62
N LYS A 722 20.23 35.19 -10.73
CA LYS A 722 19.49 36.46 -10.56
C LYS A 722 20.11 37.65 -11.32
N ASN A 723 20.52 37.42 -12.54
CA ASN A 723 21.24 38.40 -13.41
C ASN A 723 22.67 38.74 -12.98
N GLN A 724 23.26 38.08 -12.00
CA GLN A 724 24.66 38.22 -11.62
C GLN A 724 25.50 37.13 -12.33
N PRO A 725 26.51 37.44 -13.09
CA PRO A 725 27.37 36.49 -13.78
C PRO A 725 28.39 35.90 -12.81
N ILE A 726 28.51 34.58 -12.80
CA ILE A 726 29.54 33.84 -12.07
C ILE A 726 30.33 33.04 -13.08
N ASP A 727 31.58 33.44 -13.30
CA ASP A 727 32.44 32.73 -14.20
C ASP A 727 33.11 31.57 -13.50
N VAL A 728 32.95 30.35 -14.06
CA VAL A 728 33.54 29.12 -13.57
C VAL A 728 34.20 28.35 -14.71
N PHE A 729 35.24 27.58 -14.40
CA PHE A 729 35.81 26.69 -15.41
C PHE A 729 35.54 25.24 -15.06
N ILE A 730 35.37 24.41 -16.07
CA ILE A 730 35.03 23.00 -15.94
C ILE A 730 36.24 22.21 -15.43
N VAL A 731 36.15 21.59 -14.26
CA VAL A 731 37.22 20.75 -13.72
C VAL A 731 36.99 19.27 -14.03
N ALA A 732 35.72 18.81 -14.09
CA ALA A 732 35.39 17.44 -14.47
C ALA A 732 33.89 17.34 -14.85
N GLY A 733 33.55 16.28 -15.60
CA GLY A 733 32.18 15.87 -15.87
C GLY A 733 31.63 14.90 -14.82
N ILE A 734 30.34 14.99 -14.55
CA ILE A 734 29.59 14.11 -13.64
C ILE A 734 28.25 13.73 -14.26
N ASP A 735 27.72 12.57 -13.93
CA ASP A 735 26.39 12.14 -14.40
C ASP A 735 25.34 12.31 -13.32
N LEU A 736 25.68 12.03 -12.07
CA LEU A 736 24.77 12.07 -10.93
C LEU A 736 25.44 12.75 -9.74
N TRP A 737 24.63 13.52 -8.99
CA TRP A 737 25.05 14.14 -7.74
C TRP A 737 23.86 14.19 -6.75
N PRO A 738 24.03 13.88 -5.45
CA PRO A 738 22.93 13.86 -4.49
C PRO A 738 22.10 15.14 -4.54
N THR A 739 20.78 15.00 -4.52
CA THR A 739 19.74 16.03 -4.64
C THR A 739 19.58 16.68 -6.02
N LEU A 740 20.49 16.47 -6.96
CA LEU A 740 20.43 17.00 -8.31
C LEU A 740 19.99 15.91 -9.30
N TYR A 741 18.99 16.24 -10.11
CA TYR A 741 18.38 15.32 -11.07
C TYR A 741 18.62 15.78 -12.50
N PRO A 742 19.17 14.95 -13.39
CA PRO A 742 19.42 15.34 -14.80
C PRO A 742 18.18 15.81 -15.53
N GLU A 743 16.99 15.28 -15.18
CA GLU A 743 15.71 15.66 -15.80
C GLU A 743 15.28 17.08 -15.46
N ALA A 744 15.75 17.65 -14.37
CA ALA A 744 15.43 19.00 -13.93
C ALA A 744 16.36 20.08 -14.53
N GLY A 745 17.38 19.67 -15.28
CA GLY A 745 18.33 20.56 -15.95
C GLY A 745 19.78 20.12 -15.77
N THR A 746 20.69 20.89 -16.39
CA THR A 746 22.13 20.62 -16.28
C THR A 746 22.61 20.66 -14.84
N ILE A 747 23.29 19.62 -14.38
CA ILE A 747 23.88 19.56 -13.04
C ILE A 747 25.15 20.40 -13.02
N VAL A 748 25.25 21.32 -12.06
CA VAL A 748 26.43 22.16 -11.82
C VAL A 748 26.78 22.11 -10.34
N VAL A 749 28.00 21.70 -9.98
CA VAL A 749 28.49 21.74 -8.60
C VAL A 749 29.73 22.63 -8.54
N THR A 750 29.72 23.63 -7.66
CA THR A 750 30.82 24.61 -7.56
C THR A 750 31.13 24.95 -6.09
N ASN A 751 32.13 25.78 -5.86
CA ASN A 751 32.53 26.19 -4.52
C ASN A 751 31.67 27.37 -4.00
N LEU A 752 31.09 27.23 -2.81
CA LEU A 752 30.23 28.23 -2.19
C LEU A 752 30.98 29.55 -1.94
N GLN A 753 32.26 29.47 -1.54
CA GLN A 753 33.07 30.67 -1.27
C GLN A 753 33.23 31.53 -2.54
N HIS A 754 33.43 30.92 -3.72
CA HIS A 754 33.51 31.61 -4.96
C HIS A 754 32.18 32.31 -5.32
N VAL A 755 31.08 31.62 -5.18
CA VAL A 755 29.73 32.16 -5.43
C VAL A 755 29.47 33.36 -4.53
N GLN A 756 29.75 33.28 -3.22
CA GLN A 756 29.54 34.37 -2.24
C GLN A 756 30.46 35.59 -2.45
N GLN A 757 31.60 35.40 -3.11
CA GLN A 757 32.50 36.53 -3.47
C GLN A 757 31.96 37.36 -4.63
N VAL A 758 31.19 36.74 -5.52
CA VAL A 758 30.72 37.36 -6.78
C VAL A 758 29.27 37.83 -6.66
N THR A 759 28.46 37.17 -5.83
CA THR A 759 27.02 37.42 -5.70
C THR A 759 26.66 38.01 -4.32
N THR A 760 25.44 38.59 -4.23
CA THR A 760 24.86 38.93 -2.92
C THR A 760 24.70 37.70 -2.05
N LEU A 761 24.87 37.88 -0.71
CA LEU A 761 24.70 36.82 0.25
C LEU A 761 23.28 36.23 0.18
N GLU A 762 23.16 34.91 -0.04
CA GLU A 762 21.87 34.23 -0.11
C GLU A 762 21.74 33.15 0.95
N PRO A 763 20.54 32.96 1.53
CA PRO A 763 20.27 31.87 2.48
C PRO A 763 20.58 30.51 1.85
N TYR A 764 21.44 29.75 2.51
CA TYR A 764 21.77 28.36 2.19
C TYR A 764 21.09 27.39 3.15
N ALA A 765 21.03 26.12 2.78
CA ALA A 765 20.58 25.06 3.68
C ALA A 765 21.76 24.51 4.51
N ILE A 766 21.48 24.18 5.75
CA ILE A 766 22.42 23.48 6.65
C ILE A 766 22.15 21.97 6.56
N TRP A 767 23.11 21.25 6.04
CA TRP A 767 23.10 19.80 6.05
C TRP A 767 23.77 19.27 7.30
N LEU A 768 23.12 18.33 7.98
CA LEU A 768 23.59 17.78 9.24
C LEU A 768 23.87 16.28 9.13
N LYS A 769 25.00 15.87 9.69
CA LYS A 769 25.32 14.48 10.02
C LYS A 769 25.01 14.24 11.47
N MET A 770 24.07 13.33 11.75
CA MET A 770 23.61 13.09 13.11
C MET A 770 24.30 11.87 13.73
N GLU A 771 24.46 11.87 15.04
CA GLU A 771 24.86 10.68 15.80
C GLU A 771 23.76 9.61 15.77
N SER A 772 24.16 8.34 15.96
CA SER A 772 23.20 7.24 16.00
C SER A 772 22.28 7.35 17.19
N GLY A 773 20.98 7.52 16.94
CA GLY A 773 19.95 7.64 17.98
C GLY A 773 19.73 9.06 18.53
N ALA A 774 20.43 10.07 18.04
CA ALA A 774 20.21 11.45 18.43
C ALA A 774 18.88 12.00 17.91
N SER A 775 18.24 12.86 18.69
CA SER A 775 16.99 13.56 18.35
C SER A 775 17.29 14.84 17.58
N LEU A 776 16.67 15.02 16.42
CA LEU A 776 16.77 16.27 15.66
C LEU A 776 15.99 17.42 16.35
N ILE A 777 14.95 17.08 17.12
CA ILE A 777 14.15 18.06 17.85
C ILE A 777 15.01 18.80 18.88
N ASP A 778 15.85 18.07 19.62
CA ASP A 778 16.75 18.67 20.62
C ASP A 778 17.75 19.66 19.98
N ALA A 779 18.23 19.34 18.78
CA ALA A 779 19.11 20.23 18.01
C ALA A 779 18.37 21.49 17.54
N VAL A 780 17.14 21.38 17.05
CA VAL A 780 16.30 22.50 16.61
C VAL A 780 15.90 23.39 17.79
N ASP A 781 15.55 22.80 18.95
CA ASP A 781 15.21 23.56 20.17
C ASP A 781 16.43 24.32 20.68
N SER A 782 17.63 23.75 20.63
CA SER A 782 18.87 24.44 20.98
C SER A 782 19.16 25.61 20.04
N LEU A 783 18.88 25.51 18.73
CA LEU A 783 18.99 26.66 17.80
C LEU A 783 18.00 27.77 18.15
N ARG A 784 16.77 27.41 18.49
CA ARG A 784 15.73 28.37 18.90
C ARG A 784 16.10 29.12 20.19
N GLU A 785 16.67 28.42 21.17
CA GLU A 785 17.18 29.04 22.42
C GLU A 785 18.30 30.05 22.13
N GLN A 786 19.09 29.86 21.08
CA GLN A 786 20.12 30.78 20.63
C GLN A 786 19.59 31.87 19.69
N GLY A 787 18.27 31.94 19.46
CA GLY A 787 17.65 32.98 18.65
C GLY A 787 17.69 32.72 17.15
N ILE A 788 18.04 31.48 16.72
CA ILE A 788 18.06 31.07 15.30
C ILE A 788 16.75 30.37 14.95
N TRP A 789 15.99 30.96 14.02
CA TRP A 789 14.70 30.43 13.60
C TRP A 789 14.85 29.53 12.38
N VAL A 790 14.31 28.35 12.45
CA VAL A 790 14.31 27.37 11.37
C VAL A 790 12.95 27.39 10.68
N SER A 791 12.92 27.67 9.38
CA SER A 791 11.71 27.73 8.56
C SER A 791 11.26 26.36 8.08
N SER A 792 12.19 25.45 7.77
CA SER A 792 11.87 24.07 7.42
C SER A 792 12.91 23.09 7.93
N VAL A 793 12.44 21.90 8.28
CA VAL A 793 13.24 20.78 8.79
C VAL A 793 12.92 19.54 7.98
N THR A 794 13.91 18.92 7.38
CA THR A 794 13.77 17.65 6.66
C THR A 794 14.67 16.60 7.33
N ASP A 795 14.08 15.56 7.90
CA ASP A 795 14.79 14.43 8.52
C ASP A 795 14.65 13.18 7.65
N SER A 796 15.77 12.71 7.08
CA SER A 796 15.78 11.50 6.24
C SER A 796 15.42 10.24 7.02
N ARG A 797 15.84 10.16 8.29
CA ARG A 797 15.55 9.00 9.16
C ARG A 797 14.07 8.91 9.49
N LEU A 798 13.43 10.05 9.77
CA LEU A 798 11.99 10.10 10.00
C LEU A 798 11.24 9.67 8.74
N GLN A 799 11.61 10.20 7.57
CA GLN A 799 10.98 9.81 6.30
C GLN A 799 11.16 8.32 5.98
N ILE A 800 12.35 7.75 6.25
CA ILE A 800 12.59 6.30 6.11
C ILE A 800 11.68 5.50 7.05
N VAL A 801 11.54 5.93 8.31
CA VAL A 801 10.69 5.25 9.31
C VAL A 801 9.21 5.35 8.93
N GLU A 802 8.77 6.52 8.49
CA GLU A 802 7.38 6.74 8.05
C GLU A 802 7.07 5.92 6.79
N GLY A 803 7.92 5.96 5.78
CA GLY A 803 7.74 5.19 4.57
C GLY A 803 7.79 3.68 4.78
N ARG A 804 8.55 3.19 5.77
CA ARG A 804 8.48 1.77 6.20
C ARG A 804 7.17 1.40 6.87
N ARG A 805 6.37 2.38 7.34
CA ARG A 805 5.04 2.18 7.94
C ARG A 805 3.92 2.23 6.91
N GLU A 806 4.21 2.52 5.67
CA GLU A 806 3.20 2.53 4.62
C GLU A 806 2.57 1.14 4.44
N PRO A 807 1.22 1.07 4.33
CA PRO A 807 0.47 -0.19 4.31
C PRO A 807 0.92 -1.15 3.21
N HIS A 808 1.21 -0.66 2.02
CA HIS A 808 1.65 -1.50 0.89
C HIS A 808 3.03 -2.12 1.14
N ARG A 809 3.96 -1.40 1.78
CA ARG A 809 5.31 -1.91 2.12
C ARG A 809 5.27 -2.93 3.24
N MET A 810 4.50 -2.66 4.30
CA MET A 810 4.29 -3.64 5.37
C MET A 810 3.65 -4.91 4.82
N GLY A 811 2.64 -4.78 3.94
CA GLY A 811 2.02 -5.90 3.25
C GLY A 811 3.00 -6.71 2.41
N PHE A 812 3.86 -6.02 1.65
CA PHE A 812 4.91 -6.63 0.84
C PHE A 812 5.89 -7.47 1.68
N PHE A 813 6.50 -6.88 2.71
CA PHE A 813 7.41 -7.61 3.60
C PHE A 813 6.70 -8.72 4.35
N GLY A 814 5.45 -8.49 4.74
CA GLY A 814 4.61 -9.45 5.43
C GLY A 814 4.31 -10.68 4.59
N ILE A 815 3.82 -10.51 3.37
CA ILE A 815 3.49 -11.64 2.49
C ILE A 815 4.71 -12.47 2.09
N LEU A 816 5.85 -11.83 1.86
CA LEU A 816 7.11 -12.54 1.56
C LEU A 816 7.62 -13.35 2.77
N SER A 817 7.57 -12.77 3.98
CA SER A 817 8.00 -13.43 5.21
C SER A 817 7.09 -14.59 5.58
N ILE A 818 5.77 -14.36 5.60
CA ILE A 818 4.78 -15.39 5.94
C ILE A 818 4.73 -16.44 4.85
N GLY A 819 4.82 -16.04 3.59
CA GLY A 819 4.87 -16.95 2.46
C GLY A 819 6.03 -17.93 2.57
N PHE A 820 7.22 -17.45 2.94
CA PHE A 820 8.35 -18.33 3.23
C PHE A 820 8.08 -19.25 4.42
N LEU A 821 7.54 -18.73 5.53
CA LEU A 821 7.22 -19.55 6.71
C LEU A 821 6.18 -20.64 6.39
N VAL A 822 5.12 -20.31 5.65
CA VAL A 822 4.12 -21.29 5.18
C VAL A 822 4.79 -22.34 4.28
N SER A 823 5.67 -21.91 3.37
CA SER A 823 6.42 -22.80 2.49
C SER A 823 7.30 -23.77 3.27
N VAL A 824 7.95 -23.29 4.34
CA VAL A 824 8.73 -24.14 5.26
C VAL A 824 7.83 -25.14 5.99
N VAL A 825 6.71 -24.69 6.57
CA VAL A 825 5.75 -25.57 7.26
C VAL A 825 5.24 -26.67 6.34
N VAL A 826 4.81 -26.31 5.13
CA VAL A 826 4.34 -27.23 4.09
C VAL A 826 5.44 -28.22 3.69
N THR A 827 6.69 -27.76 3.58
CA THR A 827 7.84 -28.61 3.27
C THR A 827 8.16 -29.58 4.40
N ILE A 828 8.13 -29.11 5.66
CA ILE A 828 8.30 -29.97 6.83
C ILE A 828 7.25 -31.08 6.84
N MET A 829 5.99 -30.71 6.61
CA MET A 829 4.89 -31.70 6.58
C MET A 829 5.03 -32.69 5.43
N GLY A 830 5.36 -32.21 4.23
CA GLY A 830 5.64 -33.04 3.06
C GLY A 830 6.81 -33.99 3.31
N PHE A 831 7.89 -33.49 3.95
CA PHE A 831 9.03 -34.27 4.34
C PHE A 831 8.67 -35.39 5.34
N PHE A 832 7.96 -35.05 6.40
CA PHE A 832 7.55 -36.07 7.39
C PHE A 832 6.61 -37.10 6.78
N LEU A 833 5.64 -36.67 6.00
CA LEU A 833 4.69 -37.55 5.34
C LEU A 833 5.41 -38.51 4.37
N TYR A 834 6.24 -37.98 3.49
CA TYR A 834 7.02 -38.76 2.52
C TYR A 834 7.93 -39.76 3.24
N THR A 835 8.68 -39.29 4.23
CA THR A 835 9.61 -40.12 5.00
C THR A 835 8.90 -41.24 5.72
N PHE A 836 7.77 -40.95 6.36
CA PHE A 836 6.96 -41.96 7.07
C PHE A 836 6.43 -43.04 6.12
N LEU A 837 5.91 -42.63 4.96
CA LEU A 837 5.42 -43.58 3.95
C LEU A 837 6.53 -44.40 3.31
N SER A 838 7.67 -43.76 2.99
CA SER A 838 8.85 -44.43 2.42
C SER A 838 9.43 -45.48 3.38
N LEU A 839 9.50 -45.17 4.67
CA LEU A 839 9.93 -46.11 5.71
C LEU A 839 9.04 -47.34 5.77
N ARG A 840 7.71 -47.14 5.81
CA ARG A 840 6.75 -48.26 5.84
C ARG A 840 6.88 -49.15 4.60
N ALA A 841 7.03 -48.59 3.42
CA ALA A 841 7.17 -49.33 2.18
C ALA A 841 8.48 -50.15 2.11
N ARG A 842 9.52 -49.77 2.86
CA ARG A 842 10.84 -50.42 2.86
C ARG A 842 11.08 -51.30 4.09
N MET A 843 10.09 -51.46 5.00
CA MET A 843 10.27 -52.23 6.25
C MET A 843 10.76 -53.66 6.02
N LEU A 844 10.20 -54.35 5.03
CA LEU A 844 10.66 -55.69 4.63
C LEU A 844 12.11 -55.69 4.17
N HIS A 845 12.49 -54.72 3.36
CA HIS A 845 13.87 -54.57 2.84
C HIS A 845 14.89 -54.34 3.99
N PHE A 846 14.49 -53.51 4.99
CA PHE A 846 15.31 -53.29 6.21
C PHE A 846 15.41 -54.57 7.07
N GLY A 847 14.34 -55.34 7.15
CA GLY A 847 14.32 -56.65 7.79
C GLY A 847 15.32 -57.63 7.16
N VAL A 848 15.34 -57.70 5.84
CA VAL A 848 16.28 -58.52 5.04
C VAL A 848 17.73 -58.07 5.26
N LEU A 849 18.01 -56.75 5.19
CA LEU A 849 19.34 -56.20 5.43
C LEU A 849 19.86 -56.52 6.84
N ARG A 850 19.00 -56.46 7.85
CA ARG A 850 19.30 -56.87 9.22
C ARG A 850 19.60 -58.39 9.36
N ALA A 851 18.84 -59.21 8.66
CA ALA A 851 19.04 -60.67 8.64
C ALA A 851 20.41 -61.02 8.00
N ILE A 852 20.88 -60.23 7.02
CA ILE A 852 22.19 -60.37 6.37
C ILE A 852 23.34 -59.83 7.25
N GLY A 853 23.05 -59.15 8.41
CA GLY A 853 24.05 -58.75 9.40
C GLY A 853 24.30 -57.23 9.52
N LEU A 854 23.49 -56.36 8.91
CA LEU A 854 23.65 -54.92 9.09
C LEU A 854 23.20 -54.53 10.51
N SER A 855 24.02 -53.78 11.22
CA SER A 855 23.70 -53.22 12.52
C SER A 855 22.66 -52.08 12.41
N VAL A 856 21.89 -51.85 13.51
CA VAL A 856 20.93 -50.75 13.58
C VAL A 856 21.62 -49.37 13.32
N ARG A 857 22.86 -49.21 13.84
CA ARG A 857 23.66 -47.99 13.63
C ARG A 857 23.95 -47.75 12.16
N GLN A 858 24.28 -48.81 11.40
CA GLN A 858 24.55 -48.72 9.96
C GLN A 858 23.30 -48.41 9.17
N LEU A 859 22.14 -48.94 9.57
CA LEU A 859 20.86 -48.60 8.96
C LEU A 859 20.46 -47.13 9.22
N ILE A 860 20.64 -46.64 10.44
CA ILE A 860 20.40 -45.23 10.78
C ILE A 860 21.38 -44.35 10.00
N SER A 861 22.66 -44.70 9.95
CA SER A 861 23.65 -43.95 9.15
C SER A 861 23.30 -43.94 7.67
N MET A 862 22.84 -45.07 7.11
CA MET A 862 22.40 -45.14 5.72
C MET A 862 21.22 -44.19 5.43
N LEU A 863 20.19 -44.18 6.30
CA LEU A 863 19.07 -43.31 6.16
C LEU A 863 19.40 -41.83 6.43
N ALA A 864 20.27 -41.56 7.40
CA ALA A 864 20.77 -40.21 7.65
C ALA A 864 21.55 -39.66 6.43
N LEU A 865 22.42 -40.46 5.85
CA LEU A 865 23.15 -40.11 4.63
C LEU A 865 22.21 -39.88 3.45
N GLU A 866 21.15 -40.72 3.30
CA GLU A 866 20.14 -40.56 2.28
C GLU A 866 19.45 -39.21 2.40
N GLN A 867 19.11 -38.77 3.63
CA GLN A 867 18.52 -37.46 3.89
C GLN A 867 19.52 -36.33 3.66
N VAL A 868 20.75 -36.46 4.13
CA VAL A 868 21.82 -35.48 3.92
C VAL A 868 22.08 -35.23 2.43
N PHE A 869 22.14 -36.29 1.62
CA PHE A 869 22.33 -36.15 0.17
C PHE A 869 21.13 -35.49 -0.53
N SER A 870 19.92 -35.94 -0.22
CA SER A 870 18.74 -35.40 -0.86
C SER A 870 18.48 -33.95 -0.44
N LEU A 871 18.56 -33.65 0.87
CA LEU A 871 18.36 -32.28 1.37
C LEU A 871 19.52 -31.35 1.01
N GLY A 872 20.77 -31.85 1.09
CA GLY A 872 21.97 -31.09 0.72
C GLY A 872 21.94 -30.67 -0.77
N LEU A 873 21.57 -31.59 -1.66
CA LEU A 873 21.41 -31.26 -3.08
C LEU A 873 20.27 -30.26 -3.31
N GLY A 874 19.12 -30.48 -2.65
CA GLY A 874 17.99 -29.54 -2.71
C GLY A 874 18.37 -28.15 -2.25
N LEU A 875 19.18 -28.04 -1.20
CA LEU A 875 19.68 -26.77 -0.65
C LEU A 875 20.63 -26.07 -1.62
N ILE A 876 21.61 -26.80 -2.19
CA ILE A 876 22.58 -26.24 -3.15
C ILE A 876 21.85 -25.76 -4.40
N VAL A 877 21.00 -26.62 -5.00
CA VAL A 877 20.26 -26.29 -6.22
C VAL A 877 19.27 -25.18 -5.97
N GLY A 878 18.52 -25.23 -4.85
CA GLY A 878 17.57 -24.19 -4.45
C GLY A 878 18.27 -22.83 -4.27
N THR A 879 19.48 -22.82 -3.70
CA THR A 879 20.29 -21.60 -3.54
C THR A 879 20.73 -21.03 -4.90
N LEU A 880 21.21 -21.87 -5.78
CA LEU A 880 21.63 -21.44 -7.12
C LEU A 880 20.44 -20.89 -7.92
N LEU A 881 19.31 -21.59 -7.90
CA LEU A 881 18.10 -21.14 -8.57
C LEU A 881 17.51 -19.87 -7.94
N GLY A 882 17.51 -19.78 -6.60
CA GLY A 882 17.05 -18.59 -5.89
C GLY A 882 17.86 -17.34 -6.25
N ARG A 883 19.19 -17.45 -6.31
CA ARG A 883 20.06 -16.37 -6.77
C ARG A 883 19.84 -16.02 -8.25
N LEU A 884 19.71 -17.05 -9.10
CA LEU A 884 19.46 -16.84 -10.54
C LEU A 884 18.16 -16.10 -10.76
N ILE A 885 17.06 -16.52 -10.12
CA ILE A 885 15.75 -15.86 -10.20
C ILE A 885 15.83 -14.44 -9.69
N SER A 886 16.51 -14.20 -8.57
CA SER A 886 16.69 -12.86 -8.01
C SER A 886 17.40 -11.95 -9.01
N ASN A 887 18.52 -12.38 -9.59
CA ASN A 887 19.26 -11.56 -10.53
C ASN A 887 18.51 -11.30 -11.85
N VAL A 888 17.67 -12.23 -12.29
CA VAL A 888 16.94 -12.11 -13.56
C VAL A 888 15.64 -11.30 -13.41
N PHE A 889 14.90 -11.48 -12.30
CA PHE A 889 13.55 -10.96 -12.20
C PHE A 889 13.38 -9.79 -11.22
N LEU A 890 14.28 -9.59 -10.24
CA LEU A 890 14.19 -8.43 -9.34
C LEU A 890 14.33 -7.08 -10.05
N PRO A 891 15.13 -6.92 -11.13
CA PRO A 891 15.17 -5.64 -11.84
C PRO A 891 13.83 -5.16 -12.38
N PHE A 892 12.88 -6.06 -12.63
CA PHE A 892 11.53 -5.70 -13.08
C PHE A 892 10.68 -5.11 -11.96
N LEU A 893 11.05 -5.33 -10.67
CA LEU A 893 10.37 -4.69 -9.54
C LEU A 893 10.70 -3.20 -9.41
N GLU A 894 11.71 -2.70 -10.08
CA GLU A 894 12.02 -1.26 -10.16
C GLU A 894 10.82 -0.46 -10.67
N GLN A 895 10.09 -1.01 -11.64
CA GLN A 895 8.90 -0.41 -12.23
C GLN A 895 7.74 -0.24 -11.23
N THR A 896 7.77 -0.98 -10.10
CA THR A 896 6.76 -0.90 -9.05
C THR A 896 7.03 0.22 -8.03
N SER A 897 8.11 1.00 -8.18
CA SER A 897 8.44 2.06 -7.23
C SER A 897 7.64 3.34 -7.54
N GLU A 898 7.12 3.98 -6.49
CA GLU A 898 6.32 5.22 -6.56
C GLU A 898 7.12 6.45 -7.00
N PHE A 899 8.45 6.34 -7.05
CA PHE A 899 9.30 7.44 -7.45
C PHE A 899 9.30 7.59 -8.97
N LYS A 900 8.94 8.77 -9.44
CA LYS A 900 8.93 9.13 -10.86
C LYS A 900 10.31 9.01 -11.50
N GLU A 901 11.36 9.12 -10.71
CA GLU A 901 12.75 9.11 -11.15
C GLU A 901 13.46 7.82 -10.71
N ALA A 902 14.06 7.13 -11.67
CA ALA A 902 14.80 5.88 -11.41
C ALA A 902 16.21 6.11 -10.82
N ILE A 903 16.44 7.26 -10.20
CA ILE A 903 17.71 7.69 -9.62
C ILE A 903 17.66 7.60 -8.09
N PRO A 904 18.68 7.03 -7.44
CA PRO A 904 19.83 6.29 -7.97
C PRO A 904 19.44 4.93 -8.57
N GLN A 905 20.28 4.38 -9.46
CA GLN A 905 20.01 3.11 -10.14
C GLN A 905 19.67 1.98 -9.18
N PHE A 906 18.73 1.14 -9.60
CA PHE A 906 18.21 0.03 -8.80
C PHE A 906 19.29 -1.05 -8.62
N MET A 907 19.71 -1.30 -7.38
CA MET A 907 20.71 -2.29 -7.03
C MET A 907 20.09 -3.53 -6.38
N ILE A 908 20.44 -4.71 -6.88
CA ILE A 908 20.03 -5.99 -6.26
C ILE A 908 20.96 -6.29 -5.09
N VAL A 909 20.35 -6.47 -3.92
CA VAL A 909 21.08 -6.76 -2.67
C VAL A 909 20.71 -8.13 -2.14
N ILE A 910 21.70 -9.01 -1.99
CA ILE A 910 21.56 -10.34 -1.39
C ILE A 910 22.54 -10.42 -0.22
N GLU A 911 22.02 -10.29 1.00
CA GLU A 911 22.87 -10.33 2.19
C GLU A 911 23.09 -11.74 2.73
N ALA A 912 24.29 -11.96 3.24
CA ALA A 912 24.66 -13.24 3.86
C ALA A 912 23.85 -13.55 5.13
N GLN A 913 23.43 -12.52 5.88
CA GLN A 913 22.63 -12.68 7.09
C GLN A 913 21.25 -13.30 6.81
N ASP A 914 20.62 -12.89 5.71
CA ASP A 914 19.31 -13.42 5.34
C ASP A 914 19.41 -14.87 4.84
N LEU A 915 20.48 -15.19 4.11
CA LEU A 915 20.79 -16.57 3.74
C LEU A 915 21.03 -17.45 4.97
N GLN A 916 21.75 -16.94 5.98
CA GLN A 916 21.99 -17.67 7.24
C GLN A 916 20.68 -17.99 7.96
N LYS A 917 19.72 -17.04 8.04
CA LYS A 917 18.40 -17.28 8.64
C LYS A 917 17.66 -18.42 7.94
N ILE A 918 17.65 -18.42 6.59
CA ILE A 918 17.04 -19.48 5.79
C ILE A 918 17.69 -20.82 6.06
N TYR A 919 19.03 -20.88 6.07
CA TYR A 919 19.77 -22.12 6.30
C TYR A 919 19.58 -22.65 7.71
N VAL A 920 19.55 -21.79 8.73
CA VAL A 920 19.29 -22.21 10.12
C VAL A 920 17.90 -22.86 10.24
N VAL A 921 16.87 -22.29 9.63
CA VAL A 921 15.52 -22.84 9.62
C VAL A 921 15.50 -24.23 8.95
N LEU A 922 16.13 -24.36 7.78
CA LEU A 922 16.15 -25.62 7.03
C LEU A 922 17.03 -26.69 7.71
N LEU A 923 18.14 -26.29 8.31
CA LEU A 923 19.03 -27.20 9.04
C LEU A 923 18.36 -27.73 10.33
N SER A 924 17.63 -26.88 11.04
CA SER A 924 16.81 -27.28 12.18
C SER A 924 15.74 -28.30 11.79
N MET A 925 15.08 -28.09 10.66
CA MET A 925 14.13 -29.04 10.07
C MET A 925 14.79 -30.40 9.78
N LEU A 926 16.01 -30.42 9.18
CA LEU A 926 16.76 -31.63 8.89
C LEU A 926 17.06 -32.38 10.19
N LEU A 927 17.57 -31.66 11.20
CA LEU A 927 17.94 -32.25 12.50
C LEU A 927 16.72 -32.93 13.16
N VAL A 928 15.59 -32.22 13.22
CA VAL A 928 14.34 -32.77 13.77
C VAL A 928 13.88 -33.99 12.98
N GLY A 929 13.98 -33.94 11.65
CA GLY A 929 13.63 -35.06 10.77
C GLY A 929 14.50 -36.30 11.00
N VAL A 930 15.81 -36.13 11.08
CA VAL A 930 16.75 -37.25 11.36
C VAL A 930 16.55 -37.81 12.76
N LEU A 931 16.31 -36.97 13.77
CA LEU A 931 15.98 -37.41 15.13
C LEU A 931 14.67 -38.21 15.20
N ALA A 932 13.62 -37.73 14.54
CA ALA A 932 12.34 -38.44 14.48
C ALA A 932 12.52 -39.81 13.79
N LEU A 933 13.29 -39.88 12.69
CA LEU A 933 13.64 -41.11 12.02
C LEU A 933 14.40 -42.08 12.94
N ALA A 934 15.39 -41.60 13.67
CA ALA A 934 16.18 -42.40 14.61
C ALA A 934 15.28 -43.00 15.72
N VAL A 935 14.38 -42.17 16.29
CA VAL A 935 13.43 -42.65 17.33
C VAL A 935 12.51 -43.74 16.79
N VAL A 936 11.99 -43.59 15.57
CA VAL A 936 11.12 -44.63 14.96
C VAL A 936 11.88 -45.94 14.76
N LEU A 937 13.13 -45.87 14.25
CA LEU A 937 13.96 -47.07 14.02
C LEU A 937 14.39 -47.75 15.30
N PHE A 938 14.73 -47.01 16.37
CA PHE A 938 15.05 -47.58 17.67
C PHE A 938 13.87 -48.29 18.32
N ARG A 939 12.65 -47.82 18.11
CA ARG A 939 11.42 -48.45 18.66
C ARG A 939 10.93 -49.67 17.87
N MET A 940 11.48 -49.90 16.67
CA MET A 940 11.13 -51.09 15.87
C MET A 940 11.70 -52.40 16.42
N ARG A 941 10.85 -53.31 16.85
CA ARG A 941 11.23 -54.68 17.22
C ARG A 941 11.28 -55.59 15.99
N LEU A 942 12.31 -56.42 15.86
CA LEU A 942 12.54 -57.30 14.69
C LEU A 942 11.37 -58.20 14.36
N ALA A 943 10.69 -58.76 15.40
CA ALA A 943 9.56 -59.68 15.26
C ALA A 943 8.32 -58.98 14.59
N GLN A 944 8.15 -57.67 14.80
CA GLN A 944 7.07 -56.89 14.18
C GLN A 944 7.33 -56.57 12.70
N ALA A 945 8.63 -56.41 12.31
CA ALA A 945 8.98 -56.12 10.94
C ALA A 945 8.69 -57.31 9.96
N VAL A 946 8.83 -58.55 10.42
CA VAL A 946 8.55 -59.74 9.64
C VAL A 946 7.03 -59.99 9.55
N LYS A 947 6.27 -59.73 10.62
CA LYS A 947 4.82 -59.93 10.65
C LYS A 947 4.01 -58.94 9.80
N ILE A 948 4.50 -57.73 9.68
CA ILE A 948 3.88 -56.67 8.82
C ILE A 948 4.18 -56.93 7.32
N GLY A 949 5.27 -57.65 6.99
CA GLY A 949 5.60 -58.05 5.63
C GLY A 949 4.71 -59.14 5.04
N GLU A 950 4.00 -59.90 5.87
CA GLU A 950 3.00 -60.89 5.42
C GLU A 950 1.61 -60.28 5.16
N GLU A 951 1.31 -59.08 5.69
CA GLU A 951 0.02 -58.37 5.56
C GLU A 951 0.00 -57.34 4.38
N VAL A 952 1.12 -57.08 3.71
CA VAL A 952 1.27 -56.22 2.53
C VAL A 952 1.42 -57.08 1.27
#